data_e47cadea21e93a2ad4c633c9f9f50013
#
_entry.id   e47cadea21e93a2ad4c633c9f9f50013
#
_cell.length_a   1.000
_cell.length_b   1.000
_cell.length_c   1.000
_cell.angle_alpha   90.00
_cell.angle_beta   90.00
_cell.angle_gamma   90.00
#
_symmetry.space_group_name_H-M   'P 1'
#
loop_
_entity.id
_entity.type
_entity.pdbx_description
1 polymer ?
#
loop_
_entity_poly.entity_id
_entity_poly.type
_entity_poly.pdbx_seq_one_letter_code
_entity_poly.pdbx_strand_id
1 'polypeptide(L)'
;MAAADTPQLLMNAPLVASRLGYPDLSGLDLLELFAFIHPARFCVPTPKGLAHALSLDEPVDDASVPLLLQQAAGVLMATCESEDWAEREGAWSSLQSLARLRWPWAGVLSAHIRRPERAEKWLFSRLPEWEETPERPQPAQVLIEEPEIEAQLARLTGEGAEQREGQRSFSRGAGHVFGPRDRQKRPHVLLAQAGTGIGKTLGYLAPASLWAERSGGTVWVSTYTKNLQRQLRRESNRAWPATRPDGSPPVVVRKGRENYLCLLNLEDALQGGFAGRPAILAHLVARWAAYSQDGDMIGGDLPGWLGTLFRKRGIAALTDQRGECVYAGCPHYRKCFIERSARNAAQADLVIANHALVMVNAARGRDPASRPTRIVFDEGHHVFDAADSTFSAALTGQEAIELRRWIIGPEKNSRGRRRGLSARLADVASYDDAGGVAVEAAVDAAQALPSEGWLGRLAEAAPLGPLEELLAAVRTTTFARDESGLEAGYGIETECAQLPGELVEAAGTAAQALAAIRTPLLKLAGRLEAIMEDAPDWLDGQGRARIEGARHSLAWRIDLIAAWEALLSRLGGPADPEFVDWLQVDRNDAREFDVGVYRHWLDPMKPFARVVLEPAHGVMLTSATLTDRDETGPDWPHAIAKSGAPHLELAPKTAQADSPFDYASRAEVLIVTDIRKGDIPALAARIARELKLPSPGQPGLI
;
A
#
# COMPACT_ATOMS: atom_id res chain seq x y z
N MET A 1 -26.08 -32.40 11.14
CA MET A 1 -26.45 -33.55 10.28
C MET A 1 -27.71 -33.33 9.45
N ALA A 2 -28.60 -32.43 9.84
CA ALA A 2 -29.74 -32.07 8.98
C ALA A 2 -29.39 -31.20 7.75
N ALA A 3 -28.14 -30.86 7.56
CA ALA A 3 -27.66 -29.91 6.54
C ALA A 3 -27.27 -30.56 5.21
N ALA A 4 -27.37 -31.87 5.07
CA ALA A 4 -26.91 -32.55 3.86
C ALA A 4 -27.84 -32.34 2.65
N ASP A 5 -29.13 -32.11 2.87
CA ASP A 5 -30.14 -32.11 1.80
C ASP A 5 -30.75 -30.72 1.50
N THR A 6 -30.49 -29.70 2.38
CA THR A 6 -31.00 -28.34 2.17
C THR A 6 -29.86 -27.31 2.40
N PRO A 7 -29.65 -26.37 1.47
CA PRO A 7 -28.65 -25.33 1.63
C PRO A 7 -28.97 -24.47 2.85
N GLN A 8 -28.04 -24.40 3.79
CA GLN A 8 -28.18 -23.60 5.00
C GLN A 8 -27.95 -22.11 4.72
N LEU A 9 -28.79 -21.26 5.31
CA LEU A 9 -28.56 -19.82 5.29
C LEU A 9 -27.54 -19.46 6.35
N LEU A 10 -26.43 -18.89 5.93
CA LEU A 10 -25.27 -18.64 6.78
C LEU A 10 -24.82 -17.16 6.70
N MET A 11 -24.09 -16.76 7.71
CA MET A 11 -23.35 -15.51 7.67
C MET A 11 -21.92 -15.76 8.08
N ASN A 12 -20.96 -15.46 7.20
CA ASN A 12 -19.54 -15.75 7.37
C ASN A 12 -19.26 -17.27 7.50
N ALA A 13 -19.59 -18.01 6.45
CA ALA A 13 -19.46 -19.47 6.41
C ALA A 13 -18.06 -19.98 6.88
N PRO A 14 -16.91 -19.36 6.54
CA PRO A 14 -15.62 -19.80 7.05
C PRO A 14 -15.48 -19.71 8.58
N LEU A 15 -16.04 -18.67 9.19
CA LEU A 15 -16.03 -18.50 10.65
C LEU A 15 -16.90 -19.54 11.33
N VAL A 16 -18.10 -19.77 10.79
CA VAL A 16 -19.04 -20.81 11.30
C VAL A 16 -18.38 -22.21 11.17
N ALA A 17 -17.79 -22.51 10.01
CA ALA A 17 -17.08 -23.76 9.76
C ALA A 17 -15.95 -24.00 10.78
N SER A 18 -15.15 -22.97 11.05
CA SER A 18 -14.07 -23.02 12.02
C SER A 18 -14.57 -23.30 13.45
N ARG A 19 -15.65 -22.60 13.86
CA ARG A 19 -16.23 -22.78 15.21
C ARG A 19 -16.89 -24.14 15.41
N LEU A 20 -17.46 -24.69 14.35
CA LEU A 20 -18.11 -26.01 14.39
C LEU A 20 -17.11 -27.17 14.17
N GLY A 21 -15.86 -26.88 13.81
CA GLY A 21 -14.88 -27.91 13.41
C GLY A 21 -15.26 -28.64 12.11
N TYR A 22 -16.04 -28.00 11.22
CA TYR A 22 -16.56 -28.56 9.98
C TYR A 22 -16.02 -27.79 8.76
N PRO A 23 -14.83 -28.13 8.25
CA PRO A 23 -14.12 -27.32 7.24
C PRO A 23 -14.86 -27.24 5.90
N ASP A 24 -15.72 -28.19 5.59
CA ASP A 24 -16.47 -28.31 4.32
C ASP A 24 -17.88 -27.73 4.39
N LEU A 25 -18.21 -26.96 5.42
CA LEU A 25 -19.48 -26.29 5.54
C LEU A 25 -19.69 -25.35 4.34
N SER A 26 -20.70 -25.64 3.54
CA SER A 26 -21.14 -24.80 2.42
C SER A 26 -22.61 -24.46 2.57
N GLY A 27 -23.01 -23.29 2.06
CA GLY A 27 -24.38 -22.84 2.14
C GLY A 27 -24.58 -21.50 1.43
N LEU A 28 -25.72 -20.88 1.68
CA LEU A 28 -26.11 -19.58 1.18
C LEU A 28 -25.53 -18.50 2.13
N ASP A 29 -24.32 -18.03 1.87
CA ASP A 29 -23.68 -16.98 2.69
C ASP A 29 -24.24 -15.60 2.36
N LEU A 30 -24.86 -14.93 3.33
CA LEU A 30 -25.47 -13.61 3.17
C LEU A 30 -24.46 -12.50 2.89
N LEU A 31 -23.24 -12.64 3.31
CA LEU A 31 -22.19 -11.65 2.99
C LEU A 31 -21.79 -11.73 1.51
N GLU A 32 -21.79 -12.94 0.92
CA GLU A 32 -21.57 -13.09 -0.53
C GLU A 32 -22.74 -12.47 -1.31
N LEU A 33 -23.96 -12.69 -0.86
CA LEU A 33 -25.15 -12.08 -1.45
C LEU A 33 -25.13 -10.56 -1.34
N PHE A 34 -24.80 -10.03 -0.16
CA PHE A 34 -24.66 -8.59 0.06
C PHE A 34 -23.57 -7.98 -0.85
N ALA A 35 -22.42 -8.63 -0.99
CA ALA A 35 -21.35 -8.16 -1.88
C ALA A 35 -21.78 -8.18 -3.37
N PHE A 36 -22.66 -9.07 -3.76
CA PHE A 36 -23.22 -9.09 -5.11
C PHE A 36 -24.23 -7.96 -5.35
N ILE A 37 -25.13 -7.72 -4.39
CA ILE A 37 -26.22 -6.73 -4.54
C ILE A 37 -25.73 -5.31 -4.30
N HIS A 38 -24.88 -5.12 -3.29
CA HIS A 38 -24.29 -3.85 -2.88
C HIS A 38 -22.75 -3.88 -2.96
N PRO A 39 -22.16 -3.97 -4.18
CA PRO A 39 -20.75 -4.32 -4.37
C PRO A 39 -19.76 -3.34 -3.74
N ALA A 40 -20.05 -2.03 -3.71
CA ALA A 40 -19.19 -1.00 -3.17
C ALA A 40 -19.71 -0.42 -1.83
N ARG A 41 -20.56 -1.17 -1.14
CA ARG A 41 -21.12 -0.77 0.16
C ARG A 41 -20.54 -1.64 1.28
N PHE A 42 -20.11 -1.00 2.34
CA PHE A 42 -19.59 -1.69 3.52
C PHE A 42 -20.72 -2.05 4.48
N CYS A 43 -20.67 -3.24 5.05
CA CYS A 43 -21.37 -3.60 6.28
C CYS A 43 -20.40 -4.26 7.26
N VAL A 44 -20.66 -4.12 8.56
CA VAL A 44 -19.93 -4.90 9.57
C VAL A 44 -20.36 -6.36 9.43
N PRO A 45 -19.44 -7.34 9.36
CA PRO A 45 -19.76 -8.75 9.08
C PRO A 45 -20.31 -9.46 10.34
N THR A 46 -21.30 -8.88 10.97
CA THR A 46 -22.05 -9.41 12.14
C THR A 46 -23.55 -9.29 11.87
N PRO A 47 -24.40 -10.12 12.55
CA PRO A 47 -25.85 -9.99 12.41
C PRO A 47 -26.37 -8.58 12.64
N LYS A 48 -25.90 -7.90 13.69
CA LYS A 48 -26.24 -6.50 13.98
C LYS A 48 -25.78 -5.54 12.88
N GLY A 49 -24.55 -5.72 12.39
CA GLY A 49 -24.01 -4.89 11.32
C GLY A 49 -24.77 -5.06 9.98
N LEU A 50 -25.22 -6.27 9.69
CA LEU A 50 -26.06 -6.53 8.53
C LEU A 50 -27.47 -5.92 8.70
N ALA A 51 -28.07 -6.05 9.89
CA ALA A 51 -29.35 -5.42 10.21
C ALA A 51 -29.26 -3.90 10.01
N HIS A 52 -28.24 -3.25 10.57
CA HIS A 52 -28.00 -1.82 10.39
C HIS A 52 -27.84 -1.42 8.92
N ALA A 53 -27.06 -2.19 8.14
CA ALA A 53 -26.83 -1.91 6.73
C ALA A 53 -28.11 -2.03 5.86
N LEU A 54 -29.04 -2.89 6.25
CA LEU A 54 -30.31 -3.13 5.57
C LEU A 54 -31.51 -2.40 6.20
N SER A 55 -31.28 -1.58 7.23
CA SER A 55 -32.34 -0.87 7.98
C SER A 55 -33.37 -1.81 8.61
N LEU A 56 -32.90 -2.96 9.10
CA LEU A 56 -33.69 -3.93 9.86
C LEU A 56 -33.49 -3.74 11.37
N ASP A 57 -34.43 -4.26 12.16
CA ASP A 57 -34.30 -4.28 13.61
C ASP A 57 -33.12 -5.15 14.04
N GLU A 58 -32.37 -4.69 15.04
CA GLU A 58 -31.26 -5.47 15.59
C GLU A 58 -31.79 -6.71 16.35
N PRO A 59 -31.06 -7.85 16.27
CA PRO A 59 -31.46 -9.04 17.03
C PRO A 59 -31.29 -8.78 18.54
N VAL A 60 -32.31 -9.12 19.31
CA VAL A 60 -32.34 -8.92 20.78
C VAL A 60 -31.41 -9.94 21.47
N ASP A 61 -31.36 -11.16 20.94
CA ASP A 61 -30.60 -12.29 21.47
C ASP A 61 -30.15 -13.23 20.34
N ASP A 62 -29.40 -14.26 20.68
CA ASP A 62 -28.93 -15.26 19.71
C ASP A 62 -30.07 -16.07 19.08
N ALA A 63 -31.20 -16.24 19.78
CA ALA A 63 -32.34 -16.99 19.27
C ALA A 63 -33.10 -16.23 18.17
N SER A 64 -33.01 -14.91 18.14
CA SER A 64 -33.62 -14.04 17.12
C SER A 64 -32.76 -13.90 15.85
N VAL A 65 -31.48 -14.30 15.89
CA VAL A 65 -30.56 -14.20 14.74
C VAL A 65 -31.06 -14.98 13.51
N PRO A 66 -31.55 -16.23 13.58
CA PRO A 66 -32.05 -16.94 12.41
C PRO A 66 -33.19 -16.21 11.67
N LEU A 67 -34.09 -15.57 12.40
CA LEU A 67 -35.18 -14.78 11.83
C LEU A 67 -34.63 -13.54 11.11
N LEU A 68 -33.68 -12.84 11.72
CA LEU A 68 -32.98 -11.72 11.09
C LEU A 68 -32.31 -12.13 9.78
N LEU A 69 -31.61 -13.29 9.74
CA LEU A 69 -30.96 -13.74 8.52
C LEU A 69 -31.96 -14.01 7.39
N GLN A 70 -33.14 -14.56 7.72
CA GLN A 70 -34.22 -14.75 6.74
C GLN A 70 -34.78 -13.42 6.24
N GLN A 71 -35.02 -12.46 7.13
CA GLN A 71 -35.46 -11.11 6.76
C GLN A 71 -34.42 -10.40 5.89
N ALA A 72 -33.14 -10.49 6.24
CA ALA A 72 -32.05 -9.92 5.44
C ALA A 72 -32.00 -10.53 4.03
N ALA A 73 -32.14 -11.85 3.90
CA ALA A 73 -32.23 -12.50 2.58
C ALA A 73 -33.44 -11.97 1.80
N GLY A 74 -34.60 -11.85 2.42
CA GLY A 74 -35.83 -11.31 1.80
C GLY A 74 -35.62 -9.87 1.30
N VAL A 75 -35.04 -8.98 2.10
CA VAL A 75 -34.76 -7.59 1.70
C VAL A 75 -33.79 -7.55 0.53
N LEU A 76 -32.70 -8.34 0.57
CA LEU A 76 -31.73 -8.39 -0.51
C LEU A 76 -32.34 -8.91 -1.82
N MET A 77 -33.20 -9.93 -1.76
CA MET A 77 -33.90 -10.41 -2.93
C MET A 77 -34.92 -9.39 -3.49
N ALA A 78 -35.67 -8.72 -2.61
CA ALA A 78 -36.58 -7.64 -3.01
C ALA A 78 -35.82 -6.47 -3.69
N THR A 79 -34.60 -6.18 -3.22
CA THR A 79 -33.74 -5.17 -3.87
C THR A 79 -33.44 -5.55 -5.32
N CYS A 80 -33.20 -6.83 -5.63
CA CYS A 80 -32.95 -7.29 -7.00
C CYS A 80 -34.16 -7.12 -7.96
N GLU A 81 -35.36 -7.09 -7.41
CA GLU A 81 -36.62 -6.90 -8.21
C GLU A 81 -36.94 -5.42 -8.41
N SER A 82 -36.36 -4.54 -7.60
CA SER A 82 -36.61 -3.11 -7.65
C SER A 82 -36.07 -2.47 -8.92
N GLU A 83 -36.86 -1.58 -9.53
CA GLU A 83 -36.38 -0.73 -10.64
C GLU A 83 -35.37 0.34 -10.16
N ASP A 84 -35.43 0.72 -8.89
CA ASP A 84 -34.56 1.71 -8.24
C ASP A 84 -33.22 1.12 -7.74
N TRP A 85 -32.96 -0.15 -8.04
CA TRP A 85 -31.69 -0.77 -7.63
C TRP A 85 -30.51 -0.11 -8.35
N ALA A 86 -29.75 0.70 -7.63
CA ALA A 86 -28.65 1.51 -8.17
C ALA A 86 -27.54 0.66 -8.84
N GLU A 87 -27.29 -0.53 -8.30
CA GLU A 87 -26.26 -1.45 -8.80
C GLU A 87 -26.82 -2.55 -9.74
N ARG A 88 -27.94 -2.30 -10.38
CA ARG A 88 -28.61 -3.26 -11.28
C ARG A 88 -27.81 -3.58 -12.54
N GLU A 89 -27.14 -2.57 -13.12
CA GLU A 89 -26.40 -2.73 -14.37
C GLU A 89 -25.28 -3.77 -14.24
N GLY A 90 -25.20 -4.71 -15.16
CA GLY A 90 -24.23 -5.81 -15.15
C GLY A 90 -24.58 -6.96 -14.19
N ALA A 91 -25.70 -6.89 -13.46
CA ALA A 91 -26.10 -7.95 -12.52
C ALA A 91 -26.45 -9.25 -13.21
N TRP A 92 -27.23 -9.20 -14.31
CA TRP A 92 -27.58 -10.38 -15.08
C TRP A 92 -26.35 -11.09 -15.65
N SER A 93 -25.47 -10.35 -16.33
CA SER A 93 -24.24 -10.90 -16.92
C SER A 93 -23.33 -11.52 -15.87
N SER A 94 -23.19 -10.86 -14.72
CA SER A 94 -22.40 -11.38 -13.57
C SER A 94 -23.05 -12.66 -13.01
N LEU A 95 -24.38 -12.67 -12.86
CA LEU A 95 -25.11 -13.84 -12.36
C LEU A 95 -24.94 -15.06 -13.30
N GLN A 96 -25.01 -14.86 -14.61
CA GLN A 96 -24.83 -15.96 -15.59
C GLN A 96 -23.40 -16.55 -15.48
N SER A 97 -22.38 -15.71 -15.26
CA SER A 97 -21.02 -16.15 -15.07
C SER A 97 -20.86 -16.91 -13.76
N LEU A 98 -21.43 -16.40 -12.66
CA LEU A 98 -21.42 -17.05 -11.35
C LEU A 98 -22.22 -18.37 -11.33
N ALA A 99 -23.28 -18.47 -12.11
CA ALA A 99 -24.04 -19.71 -12.28
C ALA A 99 -23.21 -20.83 -12.93
N ARG A 100 -22.39 -20.51 -13.94
CA ARG A 100 -21.45 -21.46 -14.56
C ARG A 100 -20.40 -21.98 -13.55
N LEU A 101 -20.06 -21.14 -12.58
CA LEU A 101 -19.12 -21.47 -11.49
C LEU A 101 -19.81 -22.19 -10.31
N ARG A 102 -21.12 -22.50 -10.43
CA ARG A 102 -21.92 -23.14 -9.40
C ARG A 102 -21.96 -22.35 -8.08
N TRP A 103 -22.04 -21.01 -8.18
CA TRP A 103 -22.23 -20.17 -7.00
C TRP A 103 -23.57 -20.50 -6.34
N PRO A 104 -23.62 -20.78 -5.03
CA PRO A 104 -24.84 -21.26 -4.37
C PRO A 104 -26.06 -20.36 -4.54
N TRP A 105 -25.88 -19.03 -4.55
CA TRP A 105 -26.96 -18.06 -4.74
C TRP A 105 -27.50 -17.97 -6.17
N ALA A 106 -26.77 -18.49 -7.15
CA ALA A 106 -27.16 -18.29 -8.56
C ALA A 106 -28.52 -18.86 -8.90
N GLY A 107 -28.86 -20.05 -8.37
CA GLY A 107 -30.15 -20.67 -8.56
C GLY A 107 -31.33 -19.84 -8.01
N VAL A 108 -31.13 -19.28 -6.80
CA VAL A 108 -32.15 -18.43 -6.15
C VAL A 108 -32.32 -17.12 -6.90
N LEU A 109 -31.22 -16.40 -7.17
CA LEU A 109 -31.24 -15.09 -7.80
C LEU A 109 -31.74 -15.11 -9.24
N SER A 110 -31.67 -16.24 -9.95
CA SER A 110 -32.18 -16.35 -11.32
C SER A 110 -33.69 -16.13 -11.43
N ALA A 111 -34.45 -16.30 -10.34
CA ALA A 111 -35.87 -16.00 -10.28
C ALA A 111 -36.17 -14.51 -10.03
N HIS A 112 -35.22 -13.77 -9.43
CA HIS A 112 -35.39 -12.37 -8.99
C HIS A 112 -34.76 -11.36 -9.94
N ILE A 113 -33.72 -11.74 -10.70
CA ILE A 113 -33.05 -10.85 -11.65
C ILE A 113 -33.50 -11.14 -13.07
N ARG A 114 -34.24 -10.20 -13.66
CA ARG A 114 -34.75 -10.32 -15.02
C ARG A 114 -33.64 -10.11 -16.05
N ARG A 115 -33.72 -10.83 -17.16
CA ARG A 115 -32.86 -10.61 -18.32
C ARG A 115 -33.14 -9.21 -18.88
N PRO A 116 -32.07 -8.37 -19.05
CA PRO A 116 -32.26 -7.05 -19.61
C PRO A 116 -32.63 -7.12 -21.09
N GLU A 117 -33.45 -6.16 -21.57
CA GLU A 117 -33.85 -6.06 -22.98
C GLU A 117 -32.67 -5.64 -23.87
N ARG A 118 -31.73 -4.88 -23.33
CA ARG A 118 -30.51 -4.41 -24.01
C ARG A 118 -29.28 -5.07 -23.42
N ALA A 119 -28.19 -5.14 -24.22
CA ALA A 119 -26.93 -5.62 -23.74
C ALA A 119 -26.43 -4.72 -22.58
N GLU A 120 -26.14 -5.35 -21.45
CA GLU A 120 -25.62 -4.63 -20.29
C GLU A 120 -24.21 -4.07 -20.57
N LYS A 121 -23.92 -2.90 -20.03
CA LYS A 121 -22.57 -2.40 -19.97
C LYS A 121 -21.80 -3.28 -18.97
N TRP A 122 -20.86 -4.04 -19.50
CA TRP A 122 -20.04 -4.90 -18.68
C TRP A 122 -18.89 -4.11 -18.04
N LEU A 123 -18.25 -4.68 -17.01
CA LEU A 123 -17.18 -4.10 -16.19
C LEU A 123 -16.30 -3.10 -16.95
N PHE A 124 -15.57 -3.57 -17.98
CA PHE A 124 -14.61 -2.73 -18.70
C PHE A 124 -15.23 -1.61 -19.55
N SER A 125 -16.45 -1.77 -19.99
CA SER A 125 -17.20 -0.73 -20.72
C SER A 125 -17.86 0.29 -19.80
N ARG A 126 -18.03 -0.06 -18.51
CA ARG A 126 -18.60 0.82 -17.50
C ARG A 126 -17.57 1.72 -16.84
N LEU A 127 -16.32 1.25 -16.71
CA LEU A 127 -15.27 2.02 -16.06
C LEU A 127 -14.99 3.32 -16.82
N PRO A 128 -14.97 4.47 -16.13
CA PRO A 128 -14.63 5.73 -16.76
C PRO A 128 -13.17 5.73 -17.22
N GLU A 129 -12.95 6.30 -18.39
CA GLU A 129 -11.59 6.60 -18.86
C GLU A 129 -11.14 7.90 -18.25
N TRP A 130 -9.88 7.94 -17.78
CA TRP A 130 -9.28 9.20 -17.39
C TRP A 130 -8.87 9.98 -18.66
N GLU A 131 -8.98 11.28 -18.58
CA GLU A 131 -8.53 12.20 -19.61
C GLU A 131 -7.18 12.80 -19.27
N GLU A 132 -6.40 13.17 -20.27
CA GLU A 132 -5.16 13.91 -20.04
C GLU A 132 -5.50 15.34 -19.61
N THR A 133 -4.98 15.70 -18.45
CA THR A 133 -5.10 17.06 -17.92
C THR A 133 -3.75 17.77 -18.05
N PRO A 134 -3.73 19.07 -18.33
CA PRO A 134 -2.50 19.86 -18.30
C PRO A 134 -1.77 19.70 -16.95
N GLU A 135 -0.47 19.80 -16.98
CA GLU A 135 0.32 19.81 -15.75
C GLU A 135 -0.11 21.00 -14.86
N ARG A 136 -0.15 20.74 -13.57
CA ARG A 136 -0.46 21.80 -12.61
C ARG A 136 0.66 22.85 -12.63
N PRO A 137 0.33 24.16 -12.72
CA PRO A 137 1.34 25.21 -12.67
C PRO A 137 2.19 25.14 -11.40
N GLN A 138 3.43 25.63 -11.47
CA GLN A 138 4.26 25.75 -10.28
C GLN A 138 3.58 26.63 -9.23
N PRO A 139 3.61 26.24 -7.95
CA PRO A 139 2.95 26.98 -6.89
C PRO A 139 3.49 28.41 -6.78
N ALA A 140 2.59 29.38 -6.65
CA ALA A 140 2.97 30.75 -6.36
C ALA A 140 3.64 30.85 -4.99
N GLN A 141 4.58 31.77 -4.86
CA GLN A 141 5.15 32.10 -3.54
C GLN A 141 4.17 32.99 -2.79
N VAL A 142 3.65 32.49 -1.68
CA VAL A 142 2.68 33.18 -0.84
C VAL A 142 3.15 33.21 0.61
N LEU A 143 2.90 34.32 1.27
CA LEU A 143 3.05 34.44 2.72
C LEU A 143 1.68 34.24 3.36
N ILE A 144 1.63 33.51 4.46
CA ILE A 144 0.43 33.32 5.28
C ILE A 144 0.72 33.91 6.64
N GLU A 145 -0.13 34.84 7.09
CA GLU A 145 0.05 35.51 8.36
C GLU A 145 -0.62 34.75 9.51
N GLU A 146 -0.08 34.88 10.73
CA GLU A 146 -0.61 34.19 11.91
C GLU A 146 -2.10 34.44 12.17
N PRO A 147 -2.63 35.68 12.07
CA PRO A 147 -4.06 35.91 12.25
C PRO A 147 -4.96 35.16 11.26
N GLU A 148 -4.47 34.98 10.02
CA GLU A 148 -5.20 34.23 8.99
C GLU A 148 -5.23 32.74 9.31
N ILE A 149 -4.11 32.19 9.85
CA ILE A 149 -4.03 30.80 10.31
C ILE A 149 -5.02 30.56 11.46
N GLU A 150 -5.09 31.49 12.42
CA GLU A 150 -6.01 31.37 13.53
C GLU A 150 -7.49 31.46 13.10
N ALA A 151 -7.81 32.39 12.18
CA ALA A 151 -9.14 32.49 11.62
C ALA A 151 -9.55 31.21 10.86
N GLN A 152 -8.62 30.63 10.09
CA GLN A 152 -8.84 29.38 9.39
C GLN A 152 -9.01 28.22 10.36
N LEU A 153 -8.19 28.11 11.41
CA LEU A 153 -8.33 27.11 12.43
C LEU A 153 -9.70 27.18 13.12
N ALA A 154 -10.14 28.38 13.49
CA ALA A 154 -11.46 28.60 14.07
C ALA A 154 -12.60 28.14 13.14
N ARG A 155 -12.49 28.42 11.84
CA ARG A 155 -13.42 27.94 10.82
C ARG A 155 -13.47 26.42 10.76
N LEU A 156 -12.31 25.75 10.79
CA LEU A 156 -12.21 24.29 10.69
C LEU A 156 -12.69 23.57 11.95
N THR A 157 -12.49 24.16 13.13
CA THR A 157 -12.97 23.59 14.39
C THR A 157 -14.48 23.71 14.53
N GLY A 158 -15.08 24.76 13.96
CA GLY A 158 -16.51 25.01 13.98
C GLY A 158 -16.97 25.89 15.16
N GLU A 159 -18.18 26.44 15.04
CA GLU A 159 -18.78 27.27 16.08
C GLU A 159 -19.03 26.48 17.38
N GLY A 160 -18.68 27.06 18.52
CA GLY A 160 -18.85 26.43 19.84
C GLY A 160 -17.77 25.42 20.23
N ALA A 161 -16.75 25.21 19.39
CA ALA A 161 -15.63 24.36 19.77
C ALA A 161 -14.79 24.99 20.90
N GLU A 162 -14.31 24.17 21.82
CA GLU A 162 -13.38 24.59 22.86
C GLU A 162 -12.12 25.17 22.26
N GLN A 163 -11.81 26.41 22.58
CA GLN A 163 -10.58 27.08 22.12
C GLN A 163 -9.40 26.63 23.00
N ARG A 164 -8.46 25.95 22.38
CA ARG A 164 -7.25 25.43 23.05
C ARG A 164 -6.05 26.23 22.60
N GLU A 165 -5.43 26.97 23.52
CA GLU A 165 -4.25 27.79 23.19
C GLU A 165 -3.10 26.95 22.66
N GLY A 166 -2.90 25.72 23.18
CA GLY A 166 -1.92 24.79 22.64
C GLY A 166 -2.15 24.45 21.17
N GLN A 167 -3.41 24.29 20.73
CA GLN A 167 -3.74 24.06 19.32
C GLN A 167 -3.46 25.28 18.46
N ARG A 168 -3.76 26.49 18.94
CA ARG A 168 -3.47 27.73 18.23
C ARG A 168 -1.98 27.94 18.07
N SER A 169 -1.21 27.81 19.16
CA SER A 169 0.24 27.91 19.14
C SER A 169 0.88 26.91 18.17
N PHE A 170 0.40 25.64 18.20
CA PHE A 170 0.83 24.62 17.26
C PHE A 170 0.51 25.00 15.81
N SER A 171 -0.69 25.52 15.54
CA SER A 171 -1.11 25.91 14.20
C SER A 171 -0.31 27.10 13.66
N ARG A 172 -0.05 28.12 14.49
CA ARG A 172 0.85 29.25 14.15
C ARG A 172 2.25 28.74 13.81
N GLY A 173 2.82 27.86 14.68
CA GLY A 173 4.12 27.25 14.44
C GLY A 173 4.17 26.47 13.12
N ALA A 174 3.11 25.72 12.80
CA ALA A 174 3.00 24.99 11.54
C ALA A 174 3.01 25.90 10.30
N GLY A 175 2.55 27.15 10.42
CA GLY A 175 2.62 28.16 9.35
C GLY A 175 4.02 28.38 8.79
N HIS A 176 5.05 28.18 9.63
CA HIS A 176 6.45 28.37 9.22
C HIS A 176 6.85 27.52 7.99
N VAL A 177 6.38 26.29 7.88
CA VAL A 177 6.76 25.38 6.77
C VAL A 177 6.04 25.72 5.47
N PHE A 178 5.06 26.61 5.49
CA PHE A 178 4.32 27.08 4.32
C PHE A 178 4.83 28.41 3.77
N GLY A 179 5.75 29.06 4.47
CA GLY A 179 6.39 30.30 3.99
C GLY A 179 7.30 30.06 2.77
N PRO A 180 7.58 31.10 1.96
CA PRO A 180 8.51 31.01 0.84
C PRO A 180 9.92 30.69 1.34
N ARG A 181 10.64 29.79 0.65
CA ARG A 181 12.05 29.53 0.96
C ARG A 181 12.96 30.57 0.28
N ASP A 182 14.00 30.97 0.97
CA ASP A 182 14.94 32.01 0.47
C ASP A 182 15.88 31.49 -0.61
N ARG A 183 16.33 30.23 -0.49
CA ARG A 183 17.29 29.59 -1.40
C ARG A 183 16.93 28.13 -1.65
N GLN A 184 17.39 27.63 -2.80
CA GLN A 184 17.35 26.18 -3.07
C GLN A 184 18.14 25.42 -2.02
N LYS A 185 17.72 24.19 -1.70
CA LYS A 185 18.31 23.28 -0.70
C LYS A 185 18.28 23.80 0.76
N ARG A 186 17.52 24.85 1.03
CA ARG A 186 17.31 25.40 2.39
C ARG A 186 15.81 25.37 2.76
N PRO A 187 15.24 24.20 3.01
CA PRO A 187 13.84 24.09 3.40
C PRO A 187 13.59 24.66 4.80
N HIS A 188 12.39 25.14 5.04
CA HIS A 188 11.94 25.40 6.39
C HIS A 188 11.57 24.07 7.05
N VAL A 189 12.29 23.68 8.11
CA VAL A 189 12.02 22.46 8.86
C VAL A 189 11.47 22.82 10.23
N LEU A 190 10.34 22.19 10.59
CA LEU A 190 9.73 22.29 11.91
C LEU A 190 9.58 20.90 12.53
N LEU A 191 10.12 20.74 13.73
CA LEU A 191 9.87 19.60 14.59
C LEU A 191 8.87 20.01 15.66
N ALA A 192 7.66 19.44 15.64
CA ALA A 192 6.58 19.85 16.53
C ALA A 192 6.07 18.67 17.36
N GLN A 193 6.37 18.66 18.66
CA GLN A 193 5.75 17.71 19.58
C GLN A 193 4.43 18.27 20.06
N ALA A 194 3.37 17.52 19.82
CA ALA A 194 2.03 17.92 20.23
C ALA A 194 1.31 16.77 20.90
N GLY A 195 0.99 16.93 22.16
CA GLY A 195 0.36 15.91 23.00
C GLY A 195 -0.97 15.40 22.40
N THR A 196 -1.39 14.22 22.87
CA THR A 196 -2.67 13.63 22.43
C THR A 196 -3.85 14.52 22.80
N GLY A 197 -4.86 14.59 21.93
CA GLY A 197 -6.07 15.37 22.16
C GLY A 197 -5.96 16.86 21.87
N ILE A 198 -4.80 17.37 21.51
CA ILE A 198 -4.63 18.80 21.17
C ILE A 198 -5.31 19.20 19.86
N GLY A 199 -5.60 18.23 18.97
CA GLY A 199 -6.17 18.49 17.65
C GLY A 199 -5.11 18.78 16.58
N LYS A 200 -3.99 18.05 16.60
CA LYS A 200 -2.88 18.16 15.65
C LYS A 200 -3.33 18.27 14.19
N THR A 201 -4.23 17.39 13.77
CA THR A 201 -4.67 17.30 12.37
C THR A 201 -5.24 18.64 11.88
N LEU A 202 -6.21 19.21 12.58
CA LEU A 202 -6.77 20.52 12.19
C LEU A 202 -5.73 21.64 12.34
N GLY A 203 -4.83 21.51 13.32
CA GLY A 203 -3.76 22.47 13.56
C GLY A 203 -2.83 22.65 12.37
N TYR A 204 -2.37 21.58 11.72
CA TYR A 204 -1.54 21.70 10.51
C TYR A 204 -2.36 21.85 9.21
N LEU A 205 -3.62 21.35 9.17
CA LEU A 205 -4.48 21.54 8.01
C LEU A 205 -4.93 22.99 7.82
N ALA A 206 -4.98 23.80 8.89
CA ALA A 206 -5.33 25.20 8.77
C ALA A 206 -4.35 25.98 7.89
N PRO A 207 -3.04 26.07 8.19
CA PRO A 207 -2.09 26.73 7.30
C PRO A 207 -1.91 26.00 5.97
N ALA A 208 -2.01 24.66 5.93
CA ALA A 208 -1.90 23.87 4.71
C ALA A 208 -3.00 24.23 3.68
N SER A 209 -4.25 24.34 4.13
CA SER A 209 -5.37 24.68 3.25
C SER A 209 -5.27 26.10 2.71
N LEU A 210 -4.89 27.07 3.54
CA LEU A 210 -4.67 28.45 3.11
C LEU A 210 -3.57 28.54 2.05
N TRP A 211 -2.46 27.83 2.29
CA TRP A 211 -1.35 27.80 1.35
C TRP A 211 -1.76 27.17 0.02
N ALA A 212 -2.41 26.00 0.05
CA ALA A 212 -2.86 25.32 -1.16
C ALA A 212 -3.82 26.18 -1.99
N GLU A 213 -4.78 26.83 -1.34
CA GLU A 213 -5.75 27.72 -1.98
C GLU A 213 -5.08 28.91 -2.67
N ARG A 214 -4.13 29.58 -2.01
CA ARG A 214 -3.49 30.80 -2.51
C ARG A 214 -2.37 30.54 -3.50
N SER A 215 -1.59 29.51 -3.26
CA SER A 215 -0.44 29.20 -4.11
C SER A 215 -0.80 28.36 -5.34
N GLY A 216 -1.97 27.72 -5.33
CA GLY A 216 -2.32 26.69 -6.30
C GLY A 216 -1.47 25.41 -6.16
N GLY A 217 -0.77 25.21 -5.04
CA GLY A 217 0.15 24.10 -4.82
C GLY A 217 -0.49 22.88 -4.15
N THR A 218 0.26 21.78 -4.11
CA THR A 218 -0.12 20.52 -3.45
C THR A 218 0.62 20.36 -2.14
N VAL A 219 -0.11 20.08 -1.06
CA VAL A 219 0.45 19.68 0.23
C VAL A 219 0.43 18.15 0.34
N TRP A 220 1.53 17.56 0.79
CA TRP A 220 1.60 16.15 1.09
C TRP A 220 1.56 15.95 2.61
N VAL A 221 0.58 15.18 3.08
CA VAL A 221 0.52 14.76 4.48
C VAL A 221 0.74 13.26 4.53
N SER A 222 1.77 12.88 5.25
CA SER A 222 2.18 11.50 5.42
C SER A 222 1.83 11.01 6.82
N THR A 223 1.28 9.81 6.93
CA THR A 223 0.99 9.17 8.22
C THR A 223 1.33 7.69 8.19
N TYR A 224 1.51 7.08 9.35
CA TYR A 224 2.07 5.73 9.44
C TYR A 224 1.08 4.62 9.06
N THR A 225 -0.19 4.68 9.51
CA THR A 225 -1.14 3.59 9.33
C THR A 225 -2.28 3.93 8.36
N LYS A 226 -2.84 2.89 7.73
CA LYS A 226 -4.03 3.01 6.85
C LYS A 226 -5.26 3.54 7.58
N ASN A 227 -5.38 3.28 8.89
CA ASN A 227 -6.48 3.82 9.70
C ASN A 227 -6.34 5.33 9.90
N LEU A 228 -5.13 5.80 10.19
CA LEU A 228 -4.83 7.24 10.30
C LEU A 228 -5.05 7.95 8.95
N GLN A 229 -4.73 7.31 7.82
CA GLN A 229 -5.05 7.86 6.49
C GLN A 229 -6.56 8.08 6.31
N ARG A 230 -7.40 7.13 6.73
CA ARG A 230 -8.87 7.28 6.68
C ARG A 230 -9.38 8.37 7.61
N GLN A 231 -8.83 8.46 8.82
CA GLN A 231 -9.17 9.53 9.75
C GLN A 231 -8.81 10.89 9.16
N LEU A 232 -7.58 11.05 8.69
CA LEU A 232 -7.10 12.28 8.05
C LEU A 232 -7.96 12.66 6.84
N ARG A 233 -8.35 11.68 6.00
CA ARG A 233 -9.26 11.90 4.88
C ARG A 233 -10.62 12.46 5.32
N ARG A 234 -11.19 11.96 6.42
CA ARG A 234 -12.45 12.47 6.99
C ARG A 234 -12.30 13.88 7.53
N GLU A 235 -11.24 14.15 8.27
CA GLU A 235 -10.97 15.47 8.86
C GLU A 235 -10.67 16.51 7.78
N SER A 236 -9.97 16.13 6.71
CA SER A 236 -9.67 17.03 5.59
C SER A 236 -10.91 17.53 4.83
N ASN A 237 -12.03 16.82 4.90
CA ASN A 237 -13.29 17.30 4.31
C ASN A 237 -13.79 18.64 4.91
N ARG A 238 -13.32 19.02 6.11
CA ARG A 238 -13.61 20.32 6.69
C ARG A 238 -12.88 21.46 6.00
N ALA A 239 -11.67 21.19 5.50
CA ALA A 239 -10.86 22.18 4.79
C ALA A 239 -11.17 22.22 3.29
N TRP A 240 -11.45 21.06 2.69
CA TRP A 240 -11.74 20.94 1.26
C TRP A 240 -13.10 20.26 1.05
N PRO A 241 -14.02 20.89 0.30
CA PRO A 241 -15.29 20.26 -0.06
C PRO A 241 -15.07 19.00 -0.91
N ALA A 242 -16.06 18.11 -0.94
CA ALA A 242 -15.95 16.79 -1.51
C ALA A 242 -15.52 16.72 -2.98
N THR A 243 -15.93 17.70 -3.79
CA THR A 243 -15.62 17.77 -5.24
C THR A 243 -15.44 19.20 -5.67
N ARG A 244 -14.55 19.40 -6.65
CA ARG A 244 -14.41 20.69 -7.36
C ARG A 244 -15.48 20.81 -8.47
N PRO A 245 -15.69 22.01 -9.02
CA PRO A 245 -16.65 22.21 -10.12
C PRO A 245 -16.37 21.35 -11.36
N ASP A 246 -15.11 20.99 -11.61
CA ASP A 246 -14.67 20.11 -12.69
C ASP A 246 -14.79 18.61 -12.35
N GLY A 247 -15.32 18.28 -11.17
CA GLY A 247 -15.47 16.90 -10.70
C GLY A 247 -14.20 16.27 -10.13
N SER A 248 -13.05 16.97 -10.16
CA SER A 248 -11.80 16.44 -9.61
C SER A 248 -11.79 16.46 -8.07
N PRO A 249 -11.22 15.45 -7.41
CA PRO A 249 -11.12 15.42 -5.95
C PRO A 249 -10.01 16.36 -5.47
N PRO A 250 -10.30 17.31 -4.56
CA PRO A 250 -9.26 18.16 -3.98
C PRO A 250 -8.33 17.42 -3.03
N VAL A 251 -8.77 16.29 -2.47
CA VAL A 251 -8.01 15.44 -1.55
C VAL A 251 -7.93 14.03 -2.07
N VAL A 252 -6.71 13.51 -2.20
CA VAL A 252 -6.44 12.16 -2.72
C VAL A 252 -5.63 11.35 -1.72
N VAL A 253 -6.07 10.12 -1.45
CA VAL A 253 -5.27 9.15 -0.69
C VAL A 253 -4.47 8.31 -1.68
N ARG A 254 -3.14 8.36 -1.57
CA ARG A 254 -2.21 7.58 -2.37
C ARG A 254 -1.67 6.42 -1.55
N LYS A 255 -1.69 5.23 -2.13
CA LYS A 255 -1.13 4.01 -1.55
C LYS A 255 -0.15 3.35 -2.52
N GLY A 256 0.62 2.39 -2.04
CA GLY A 256 1.43 1.53 -2.91
C GLY A 256 0.54 0.80 -3.92
N ARG A 257 1.11 0.53 -5.09
CA ARG A 257 0.39 -0.09 -6.24
C ARG A 257 -0.23 -1.43 -5.90
N GLU A 258 0.40 -2.18 -5.03
CA GLU A 258 -0.04 -3.50 -4.51
C GLU A 258 -1.35 -3.45 -3.70
N ASN A 259 -1.82 -2.25 -3.35
CA ASN A 259 -3.10 -2.07 -2.66
C ASN A 259 -4.28 -1.91 -3.64
N TYR A 260 -4.02 -1.71 -4.91
CA TYR A 260 -5.06 -1.46 -5.92
C TYR A 260 -5.35 -2.67 -6.78
N LEU A 261 -6.59 -2.74 -7.26
CA LEU A 261 -6.99 -3.71 -8.28
C LEU A 261 -6.21 -3.49 -9.58
N CYS A 262 -5.58 -4.55 -10.08
CA CYS A 262 -5.04 -4.59 -11.42
C CYS A 262 -6.09 -5.14 -12.40
N LEU A 263 -6.59 -4.30 -13.29
CA LEU A 263 -7.62 -4.70 -14.26
C LEU A 263 -7.14 -5.80 -15.22
N LEU A 264 -5.84 -5.83 -15.54
CA LEU A 264 -5.25 -6.88 -16.36
C LEU A 264 -5.24 -8.22 -15.62
N ASN A 265 -4.90 -8.23 -14.31
CA ASN A 265 -4.95 -9.43 -13.48
C ASN A 265 -6.38 -9.92 -13.28
N LEU A 266 -7.32 -8.99 -13.14
CA LEU A 266 -8.75 -9.33 -13.08
C LEU A 266 -9.24 -9.95 -14.37
N GLU A 267 -8.90 -9.38 -15.54
CA GLU A 267 -9.24 -9.95 -16.85
C GLU A 267 -8.70 -11.38 -16.98
N ASP A 268 -7.43 -11.61 -16.66
CA ASP A 268 -6.82 -12.94 -16.68
C ASP A 268 -7.56 -13.93 -15.76
N ALA A 269 -7.95 -13.48 -14.56
CA ALA A 269 -8.69 -14.30 -13.61
C ALA A 269 -10.08 -14.69 -14.13
N LEU A 270 -10.78 -13.74 -14.78
CA LEU A 270 -12.13 -13.96 -15.37
C LEU A 270 -12.06 -14.86 -16.62
N GLN A 271 -10.96 -14.84 -17.37
CA GLN A 271 -10.74 -15.66 -18.57
C GLN A 271 -10.25 -17.09 -18.28
N GLY A 272 -10.39 -17.56 -17.04
CA GLY A 272 -10.05 -18.93 -16.64
C GLY A 272 -8.74 -19.07 -15.88
N GLY A 273 -8.11 -17.94 -15.48
CA GLY A 273 -6.91 -17.96 -14.62
C GLY A 273 -7.19 -18.45 -13.20
N PHE A 274 -8.46 -18.45 -12.78
CA PHE A 274 -8.91 -18.98 -11.49
C PHE A 274 -9.94 -20.10 -11.69
N ALA A 275 -9.99 -21.02 -10.73
CA ALA A 275 -10.98 -22.11 -10.68
C ALA A 275 -11.63 -22.19 -9.28
N GLY A 276 -12.87 -22.71 -9.22
CA GLY A 276 -13.59 -22.89 -7.96
C GLY A 276 -13.87 -21.59 -7.20
N ARG A 277 -13.70 -21.61 -5.89
CA ARG A 277 -13.96 -20.46 -4.98
C ARG A 277 -13.20 -19.17 -5.38
N PRO A 278 -11.91 -19.20 -5.75
CA PRO A 278 -11.22 -18.01 -6.27
C PRO A 278 -11.85 -17.39 -7.52
N ALA A 279 -12.45 -18.21 -8.43
CA ALA A 279 -13.14 -17.69 -9.60
C ALA A 279 -14.43 -16.95 -9.21
N ILE A 280 -15.20 -17.46 -8.23
CA ILE A 280 -16.35 -16.75 -7.67
C ILE A 280 -15.93 -15.40 -7.09
N LEU A 281 -14.86 -15.39 -6.29
CA LEU A 281 -14.28 -14.13 -5.77
C LEU A 281 -13.94 -13.14 -6.87
N ALA A 282 -13.27 -13.58 -7.95
CA ALA A 282 -12.93 -12.71 -9.07
C ALA A 282 -14.16 -12.06 -9.71
N HIS A 283 -15.27 -12.79 -9.85
CA HIS A 283 -16.53 -12.23 -10.37
C HIS A 283 -17.20 -11.27 -9.39
N LEU A 284 -17.16 -11.51 -8.07
CA LEU A 284 -17.64 -10.55 -7.07
C LEU A 284 -16.78 -9.28 -7.05
N VAL A 285 -15.46 -9.44 -7.16
CA VAL A 285 -14.53 -8.30 -7.30
C VAL A 285 -14.75 -7.55 -8.61
N ALA A 286 -15.04 -8.24 -9.71
CA ALA A 286 -15.37 -7.59 -10.98
C ALA A 286 -16.64 -6.74 -10.86
N ARG A 287 -17.65 -7.25 -10.14
CA ARG A 287 -18.86 -6.50 -9.86
C ARG A 287 -18.59 -5.29 -8.96
N TRP A 288 -17.80 -5.46 -7.90
CA TRP A 288 -17.33 -4.36 -7.06
C TRP A 288 -16.58 -3.31 -7.88
N ALA A 289 -15.64 -3.71 -8.72
CA ALA A 289 -14.83 -2.80 -9.53
C ALA A 289 -15.66 -1.92 -10.45
N ALA A 290 -16.80 -2.44 -10.97
CA ALA A 290 -17.71 -1.67 -11.80
C ALA A 290 -18.40 -0.49 -11.07
N TYR A 291 -18.40 -0.50 -9.74
CA TYR A 291 -19.03 0.51 -8.89
C TYR A 291 -18.03 1.21 -7.95
N SER A 292 -16.80 0.70 -7.85
CA SER A 292 -15.76 1.28 -7.02
C SER A 292 -15.32 2.66 -7.53
N GLN A 293 -15.13 3.57 -6.59
CA GLN A 293 -14.61 4.90 -6.87
C GLN A 293 -13.08 4.96 -6.87
N ASP A 294 -12.44 4.15 -6.03
CA ASP A 294 -11.00 4.24 -5.77
C ASP A 294 -10.21 3.02 -6.26
N GLY A 295 -10.84 1.86 -6.42
CA GLY A 295 -10.17 0.61 -6.78
C GLY A 295 -9.21 0.09 -5.69
N ASP A 296 -9.29 0.62 -4.47
CA ASP A 296 -8.44 0.26 -3.35
C ASP A 296 -8.97 -1.02 -2.67
N MET A 297 -8.23 -2.11 -2.84
CA MET A 297 -8.59 -3.42 -2.28
C MET A 297 -8.27 -3.55 -0.79
N ILE A 298 -7.53 -2.58 -0.20
CA ILE A 298 -7.09 -2.66 1.19
C ILE A 298 -7.42 -1.36 1.92
N GLY A 299 -8.67 -1.29 2.41
CA GLY A 299 -9.12 -0.13 3.20
C GLY A 299 -9.74 1.00 2.40
N GLY A 300 -10.09 0.73 1.13
CA GLY A 300 -10.98 1.54 0.31
C GLY A 300 -12.43 1.11 0.47
N ASP A 301 -13.19 1.17 -0.63
CA ASP A 301 -14.60 0.80 -0.66
C ASP A 301 -14.85 -0.71 -0.86
N LEU A 302 -13.79 -1.54 -1.05
CA LEU A 302 -13.93 -3.00 -1.00
C LEU A 302 -14.17 -3.46 0.44
N PRO A 303 -15.23 -4.21 0.73
CA PRO A 303 -15.44 -4.79 2.05
C PRO A 303 -14.29 -5.73 2.43
N GLY A 304 -13.52 -5.38 3.48
CA GLY A 304 -12.32 -6.14 3.89
C GLY A 304 -12.60 -7.60 4.25
N TRP A 305 -13.84 -7.89 4.70
CA TRP A 305 -14.28 -9.26 5.00
C TRP A 305 -14.47 -10.13 3.74
N LEU A 306 -14.61 -9.53 2.55
CA LEU A 306 -14.78 -10.31 1.31
C LEU A 306 -13.55 -11.21 1.08
N GLY A 307 -12.34 -10.71 1.32
CA GLY A 307 -11.13 -11.53 1.26
C GLY A 307 -11.13 -12.69 2.25
N THR A 308 -11.67 -12.47 3.45
CA THR A 308 -11.72 -13.49 4.52
C THR A 308 -12.69 -14.62 4.17
N LEU A 309 -13.83 -14.32 3.57
CA LEU A 309 -14.80 -15.31 3.08
C LEU A 309 -14.17 -16.31 2.09
N PHE A 310 -13.15 -15.87 1.36
CA PHE A 310 -12.41 -16.70 0.40
C PHE A 310 -11.02 -17.10 0.93
N ARG A 311 -10.82 -17.08 2.27
CA ARG A 311 -9.57 -17.46 2.95
C ARG A 311 -8.35 -16.68 2.42
N LYS A 312 -8.55 -15.42 2.04
CA LYS A 312 -7.55 -14.51 1.42
C LYS A 312 -6.87 -15.06 0.15
N ARG A 313 -7.28 -16.22 -0.33
CA ARG A 313 -6.76 -16.81 -1.56
C ARG A 313 -7.31 -16.07 -2.77
N GLY A 314 -6.44 -15.63 -3.64
CA GLY A 314 -6.82 -14.93 -4.88
C GLY A 314 -6.87 -13.40 -4.78
N ILE A 315 -7.07 -12.79 -3.61
CA ILE A 315 -7.08 -11.31 -3.47
C ILE A 315 -5.74 -10.71 -3.91
N ALA A 316 -4.62 -11.20 -3.37
CA ALA A 316 -3.30 -10.71 -3.72
C ALA A 316 -2.97 -10.91 -5.21
N ALA A 317 -3.50 -11.95 -5.86
CA ALA A 317 -3.30 -12.18 -7.28
C ALA A 317 -4.11 -11.22 -8.17
N LEU A 318 -5.12 -10.53 -7.63
CA LEU A 318 -5.89 -9.50 -8.34
C LEU A 318 -5.28 -8.10 -8.21
N THR A 319 -4.38 -7.88 -7.25
CA THR A 319 -3.68 -6.61 -7.11
C THR A 319 -2.51 -6.48 -8.09
N ASP A 320 -1.95 -5.28 -8.20
CA ASP A 320 -0.74 -5.08 -8.99
C ASP A 320 0.45 -5.75 -8.30
N GLN A 321 0.96 -6.80 -8.91
CA GLN A 321 2.18 -7.45 -8.43
C GLN A 321 3.39 -6.62 -8.87
N ARG A 322 4.34 -6.44 -7.97
CA ARG A 322 5.56 -5.70 -8.30
C ARG A 322 6.24 -6.30 -9.54
N GLY A 323 6.67 -5.44 -10.42
CA GLY A 323 7.33 -5.83 -11.66
C GLY A 323 6.39 -6.24 -12.82
N GLU A 324 5.11 -6.55 -12.60
CA GLU A 324 4.22 -7.06 -13.67
C GLU A 324 3.52 -5.96 -14.49
N CYS A 325 3.36 -4.74 -14.00
CA CYS A 325 2.64 -3.68 -14.71
C CYS A 325 3.34 -3.25 -16.01
N VAL A 326 2.60 -3.23 -17.10
CA VAL A 326 3.07 -2.81 -18.42
C VAL A 326 2.72 -1.36 -18.78
N TYR A 327 2.23 -0.57 -17.81
CA TYR A 327 1.88 0.86 -17.95
C TYR A 327 1.03 1.14 -19.19
N ALA A 328 1.41 2.11 -20.03
CA ALA A 328 0.70 2.50 -21.25
C ALA A 328 0.55 1.36 -22.29
N GLY A 329 1.29 0.26 -22.16
CA GLY A 329 1.08 -0.97 -22.94
C GLY A 329 -0.12 -1.80 -22.47
N CYS A 330 -0.74 -1.46 -21.35
CA CYS A 330 -1.90 -2.17 -20.84
C CYS A 330 -3.17 -1.80 -21.60
N PRO A 331 -4.00 -2.77 -22.05
CA PRO A 331 -5.27 -2.47 -22.72
C PRO A 331 -6.25 -1.70 -21.81
N HIS A 332 -6.06 -1.77 -20.49
CA HIS A 332 -6.87 -1.07 -19.49
C HIS A 332 -6.22 0.21 -18.97
N TYR A 333 -5.15 0.71 -19.61
CA TYR A 333 -4.39 1.85 -19.10
C TYR A 333 -5.27 3.07 -18.80
N ARG A 334 -6.13 3.46 -19.74
CA ARG A 334 -7.05 4.60 -19.56
C ARG A 334 -8.12 4.41 -18.49
N LYS A 335 -8.38 3.17 -18.07
CA LYS A 335 -9.36 2.80 -17.03
C LYS A 335 -8.71 2.42 -15.71
N CYS A 336 -7.36 2.40 -15.67
CA CYS A 336 -6.58 1.91 -14.55
C CYS A 336 -6.80 2.78 -13.30
N PHE A 337 -7.19 2.16 -12.21
CA PHE A 337 -7.37 2.83 -10.92
C PHE A 337 -6.08 3.43 -10.37
N ILE A 338 -4.95 2.74 -10.57
CA ILE A 338 -3.63 3.20 -10.11
C ILE A 338 -3.24 4.48 -10.85
N GLU A 339 -3.37 4.50 -12.19
CA GLU A 339 -3.05 5.67 -13.00
C GLU A 339 -4.00 6.82 -12.71
N ARG A 340 -5.29 6.54 -12.56
CA ARG A 340 -6.28 7.55 -12.16
C ARG A 340 -5.93 8.17 -10.80
N SER A 341 -5.58 7.35 -9.80
CA SER A 341 -5.13 7.84 -8.49
C SER A 341 -3.86 8.69 -8.60
N ALA A 342 -2.90 8.30 -9.47
CA ALA A 342 -1.68 9.06 -9.70
C ALA A 342 -1.96 10.44 -10.31
N ARG A 343 -2.81 10.49 -11.33
CA ARG A 343 -3.22 11.73 -12.02
C ARG A 343 -4.04 12.65 -11.13
N ASN A 344 -4.99 12.08 -10.40
CA ASN A 344 -5.77 12.85 -9.41
C ASN A 344 -4.86 13.47 -8.34
N ALA A 345 -3.83 12.75 -7.89
CA ALA A 345 -2.88 13.26 -6.91
C ALA A 345 -2.02 14.41 -7.47
N ALA A 346 -1.68 14.38 -8.76
CA ALA A 346 -0.95 15.49 -9.39
C ALA A 346 -1.77 16.79 -9.45
N GLN A 347 -3.11 16.69 -9.44
CA GLN A 347 -4.03 17.83 -9.48
C GLN A 347 -4.60 18.18 -8.08
N ALA A 348 -4.36 17.36 -7.07
CA ALA A 348 -4.95 17.55 -5.73
C ALA A 348 -4.32 18.69 -4.95
N ASP A 349 -5.09 19.31 -4.06
CA ASP A 349 -4.59 20.30 -3.08
C ASP A 349 -3.92 19.59 -1.90
N LEU A 350 -4.44 18.41 -1.54
CA LEU A 350 -3.92 17.57 -0.49
C LEU A 350 -3.73 16.13 -0.98
N VAL A 351 -2.52 15.61 -0.82
CA VAL A 351 -2.22 14.18 -1.00
C VAL A 351 -1.90 13.55 0.34
N ILE A 352 -2.66 12.52 0.69
CA ILE A 352 -2.45 11.72 1.90
C ILE A 352 -1.73 10.42 1.51
N ALA A 353 -0.61 10.10 2.15
CA ALA A 353 0.20 8.93 1.84
C ALA A 353 0.80 8.29 3.11
N ASN A 354 1.56 7.21 2.98
CA ASN A 354 2.46 6.75 4.04
C ASN A 354 3.86 7.33 3.85
N HIS A 355 4.71 7.24 4.89
CA HIS A 355 6.05 7.82 4.87
C HIS A 355 6.91 7.28 3.72
N ALA A 356 6.94 5.96 3.52
CA ALA A 356 7.71 5.33 2.45
C ALA A 356 7.27 5.82 1.06
N LEU A 357 5.96 5.98 0.81
CA LEU A 357 5.46 6.45 -0.48
C LEU A 357 5.86 7.90 -0.77
N VAL A 358 5.86 8.77 0.24
CA VAL A 358 6.36 10.15 0.11
C VAL A 358 7.84 10.15 -0.26
N MET A 359 8.66 9.35 0.43
CA MET A 359 10.09 9.21 0.15
C MET A 359 10.35 8.65 -1.26
N VAL A 360 9.63 7.60 -1.65
CA VAL A 360 9.71 7.03 -3.00
C VAL A 360 9.29 8.04 -4.08
N ASN A 361 8.24 8.84 -3.86
CA ASN A 361 7.85 9.88 -4.82
C ASN A 361 8.89 11.02 -4.88
N ALA A 362 9.50 11.39 -3.76
CA ALA A 362 10.59 12.36 -3.74
C ALA A 362 11.83 11.85 -4.51
N ALA A 363 12.17 10.56 -4.33
CA ALA A 363 13.33 9.93 -4.98
C ALA A 363 13.08 9.67 -6.48
N ARG A 364 11.87 9.28 -6.86
CA ARG A 364 11.54 8.74 -8.19
C ARG A 364 10.53 9.61 -8.95
N GLY A 365 10.22 10.82 -8.48
CA GLY A 365 9.29 11.73 -9.15
C GLY A 365 9.68 11.92 -10.62
N ARG A 366 8.76 11.59 -11.54
CA ARG A 366 8.99 11.65 -12.99
C ARG A 366 9.31 13.07 -13.45
N ASP A 367 8.65 14.04 -12.83
CA ASP A 367 8.80 15.44 -13.11
C ASP A 367 9.16 16.20 -11.83
N PRO A 368 10.20 17.09 -11.87
CA PRO A 368 10.49 17.99 -10.77
C PRO A 368 9.29 18.79 -10.28
N ALA A 369 8.35 19.13 -11.17
CA ALA A 369 7.13 19.84 -10.84
C ALA A 369 6.15 19.02 -9.99
N SER A 370 6.17 17.69 -10.11
CA SER A 370 5.30 16.79 -9.34
C SER A 370 5.90 16.33 -7.99
N ARG A 371 7.12 16.76 -7.67
CA ARG A 371 7.76 16.41 -6.39
C ARG A 371 7.08 17.09 -5.22
N PRO A 372 6.96 16.40 -4.07
CA PRO A 372 6.46 17.00 -2.85
C PRO A 372 7.33 18.18 -2.40
N THR A 373 6.77 19.39 -2.35
CA THR A 373 7.49 20.60 -1.91
C THR A 373 7.06 21.07 -0.53
N ARG A 374 5.85 20.72 -0.09
CA ARG A 374 5.32 20.98 1.25
C ARG A 374 4.88 19.65 1.83
N ILE A 375 5.55 19.22 2.91
CA ILE A 375 5.37 17.88 3.48
C ILE A 375 5.11 17.99 4.97
N VAL A 376 4.08 17.29 5.43
CA VAL A 376 3.82 17.07 6.86
C VAL A 376 3.96 15.58 7.13
N PHE A 377 4.91 15.18 7.95
CA PHE A 377 5.05 13.83 8.47
C PHE A 377 4.32 13.76 9.82
N ASP A 378 3.08 13.28 9.80
CA ASP A 378 2.29 13.01 11.00
C ASP A 378 2.66 11.62 11.54
N GLU A 379 2.79 11.46 12.84
CA GLU A 379 3.52 10.37 13.52
C GLU A 379 4.99 10.31 13.09
N GLY A 380 5.63 11.48 13.09
CA GLY A 380 6.99 11.71 12.59
C GLY A 380 8.09 10.91 13.28
N HIS A 381 7.82 10.31 14.45
CA HIS A 381 8.75 9.41 15.13
C HIS A 381 9.02 8.11 14.33
N HIS A 382 8.17 7.77 13.36
CA HIS A 382 8.37 6.63 12.44
C HIS A 382 9.15 6.99 11.16
N VAL A 383 9.54 8.25 10.97
CA VAL A 383 10.25 8.68 9.76
C VAL A 383 11.61 8.03 9.64
N PHE A 384 12.31 7.83 10.76
CA PHE A 384 13.60 7.16 10.77
C PHE A 384 13.51 5.74 10.22
N ASP A 385 12.60 4.91 10.75
CA ASP A 385 12.42 3.52 10.32
C ASP A 385 11.95 3.44 8.86
N ALA A 386 11.10 4.39 8.45
CA ALA A 386 10.65 4.48 7.06
C ALA A 386 11.78 4.87 6.10
N ALA A 387 12.70 5.73 6.52
CA ALA A 387 13.88 6.10 5.75
C ALA A 387 14.87 4.94 5.67
N ASP A 388 15.11 4.26 6.78
CA ASP A 388 15.98 3.09 6.84
C ASP A 388 15.52 2.04 5.82
N SER A 389 14.25 1.63 5.86
CA SER A 389 13.72 0.65 4.91
C SER A 389 13.61 1.16 3.46
N THR A 390 13.44 2.48 3.25
CA THR A 390 13.29 3.03 1.87
C THR A 390 14.63 3.20 1.15
N PHE A 391 15.69 3.55 1.87
CA PHE A 391 17.01 3.83 1.33
C PHE A 391 17.99 2.66 1.50
N SER A 392 17.56 1.56 2.09
CA SER A 392 18.31 0.32 2.16
C SER A 392 18.47 -0.32 0.79
N ALA A 393 19.44 -1.20 0.65
CA ALA A 393 19.60 -2.10 -0.48
C ALA A 393 19.52 -3.55 0.03
N ALA A 394 18.69 -4.36 -0.62
CA ALA A 394 18.61 -5.78 -0.33
C ALA A 394 18.65 -6.57 -1.63
N LEU A 395 19.53 -7.56 -1.71
CA LEU A 395 19.48 -8.58 -2.74
C LEU A 395 18.90 -9.83 -2.12
N THR A 396 17.59 -10.01 -2.30
CA THR A 396 16.86 -11.18 -1.82
C THR A 396 16.28 -11.98 -2.98
N GLY A 397 15.86 -13.22 -2.69
CA GLY A 397 15.19 -14.05 -3.69
C GLY A 397 13.90 -13.41 -4.21
N GLN A 398 13.13 -12.74 -3.34
CA GLN A 398 11.89 -12.05 -3.75
C GLN A 398 12.18 -10.83 -4.64
N GLU A 399 13.15 -9.99 -4.29
CA GLU A 399 13.54 -8.83 -5.11
C GLU A 399 14.11 -9.29 -6.46
N ALA A 400 14.91 -10.35 -6.49
CA ALA A 400 15.45 -10.90 -7.72
C ALA A 400 14.36 -11.48 -8.65
N ILE A 401 13.36 -12.18 -8.10
CA ILE A 401 12.18 -12.64 -8.85
C ILE A 401 11.35 -11.46 -9.38
N GLU A 402 11.21 -10.37 -8.62
CA GLU A 402 10.52 -9.18 -9.10
C GLU A 402 11.23 -8.57 -10.31
N LEU A 403 12.56 -8.52 -10.29
CA LEU A 403 13.35 -8.09 -11.44
C LEU A 403 13.16 -9.03 -12.64
N ARG A 404 13.20 -10.36 -12.41
CA ARG A 404 12.94 -11.36 -13.47
C ARG A 404 11.56 -11.16 -14.09
N ARG A 405 10.51 -11.02 -13.29
CA ARG A 405 9.13 -10.77 -13.77
C ARG A 405 9.04 -9.49 -14.59
N TRP A 406 9.80 -8.48 -14.22
CA TRP A 406 9.81 -7.23 -14.95
C TRP A 406 10.50 -7.36 -16.31
N ILE A 407 11.58 -8.15 -16.44
CA ILE A 407 12.32 -8.34 -17.67
C ILE A 407 11.63 -9.39 -18.55
N ILE A 408 11.42 -10.59 -18.03
CA ILE A 408 10.92 -11.75 -18.80
C ILE A 408 9.39 -11.80 -18.80
N GLY A 409 8.76 -11.44 -17.68
CA GLY A 409 7.35 -11.65 -17.37
C GLY A 409 7.13 -12.82 -16.40
N PRO A 410 5.89 -13.01 -15.90
CA PRO A 410 5.55 -14.13 -15.03
C PRO A 410 5.59 -15.46 -15.79
N GLU A 411 6.09 -16.50 -15.14
CA GLU A 411 6.34 -17.82 -15.75
C GLU A 411 5.07 -18.63 -16.00
N LYS A 412 3.95 -18.33 -15.33
CA LYS A 412 2.70 -19.08 -15.45
C LYS A 412 1.91 -18.78 -16.72
N ASN A 413 1.99 -19.70 -17.68
CA ASN A 413 1.09 -19.86 -18.85
C ASN A 413 0.80 -18.58 -19.67
N SER A 414 -0.47 -18.31 -20.02
CA SER A 414 -0.91 -17.20 -20.88
C SER A 414 -0.54 -15.79 -20.40
N ARG A 415 -0.23 -15.62 -19.11
CA ARG A 415 0.14 -14.33 -18.52
C ARG A 415 1.47 -13.77 -18.99
N GLY A 416 2.47 -14.64 -19.23
CA GLY A 416 3.84 -14.21 -19.59
C GLY A 416 3.92 -13.43 -20.90
N ARG A 417 3.13 -13.81 -21.91
CA ARG A 417 3.16 -13.19 -23.26
C ARG A 417 2.67 -11.73 -23.27
N ARG A 418 1.91 -11.30 -22.29
CA ARG A 418 1.32 -9.93 -22.19
C ARG A 418 2.12 -9.02 -21.25
N ARG A 419 3.27 -9.48 -20.75
CA ARG A 419 4.06 -8.82 -19.72
C ARG A 419 5.56 -8.92 -20.03
N GLY A 420 6.40 -8.31 -19.20
CA GLY A 420 7.84 -8.23 -19.41
C GLY A 420 8.24 -7.11 -20.38
N LEU A 421 9.53 -7.00 -20.67
CA LEU A 421 10.09 -5.97 -21.54
C LEU A 421 9.57 -6.08 -22.97
N SER A 422 9.47 -7.29 -23.52
CA SER A 422 8.98 -7.52 -24.88
C SER A 422 7.55 -7.00 -25.07
N ALA A 423 6.67 -7.20 -24.09
CA ALA A 423 5.30 -6.68 -24.15
C ALA A 423 5.24 -5.15 -23.95
N ARG A 424 6.13 -4.60 -23.11
CA ARG A 424 6.18 -3.15 -22.87
C ARG A 424 6.70 -2.38 -24.06
N LEU A 425 7.62 -2.96 -24.82
CA LEU A 425 8.36 -2.36 -25.92
C LEU A 425 8.11 -3.08 -27.25
N ALA A 426 6.88 -3.62 -27.42
CA ALA A 426 6.52 -4.36 -28.63
C ALA A 426 6.72 -3.54 -29.92
N ASP A 427 6.42 -2.23 -29.86
CA ASP A 427 6.63 -1.33 -31.02
C ASP A 427 8.12 -1.14 -31.30
N VAL A 428 8.94 -0.96 -30.25
CA VAL A 428 10.40 -0.86 -30.41
C VAL A 428 10.97 -2.16 -30.99
N ALA A 429 10.56 -3.32 -30.47
CA ALA A 429 11.00 -4.60 -30.99
C ALA A 429 10.59 -4.86 -32.46
N SER A 430 9.48 -4.21 -32.89
CA SER A 430 8.94 -4.38 -34.24
C SER A 430 9.51 -3.40 -35.27
N TYR A 431 9.87 -2.19 -34.84
CA TYR A 431 10.25 -1.10 -35.76
C TYR A 431 11.67 -0.58 -35.57
N ASP A 432 12.43 -1.09 -34.59
CA ASP A 432 13.81 -0.71 -34.30
C ASP A 432 14.67 -1.95 -34.00
N ASP A 433 15.46 -2.36 -34.96
CA ASP A 433 16.29 -3.58 -34.88
C ASP A 433 17.24 -3.55 -33.68
N ALA A 434 17.90 -2.41 -33.42
CA ALA A 434 18.87 -2.28 -32.34
C ALA A 434 18.18 -2.38 -30.97
N GLY A 435 16.98 -1.79 -30.82
CA GLY A 435 16.15 -1.91 -29.65
C GLY A 435 15.63 -3.33 -29.44
N GLY A 436 15.20 -4.00 -30.53
CA GLY A 436 14.77 -5.40 -30.48
C GLY A 436 15.88 -6.33 -30.00
N VAL A 437 17.07 -6.22 -30.54
CA VAL A 437 18.28 -6.99 -30.14
C VAL A 437 18.60 -6.73 -28.64
N ALA A 438 18.48 -5.48 -28.17
CA ALA A 438 18.77 -5.15 -26.79
C ALA A 438 17.72 -5.73 -25.83
N VAL A 439 16.43 -5.77 -26.22
CA VAL A 439 15.36 -6.42 -25.46
C VAL A 439 15.60 -7.93 -25.36
N GLU A 440 15.90 -8.61 -26.47
CA GLU A 440 16.19 -10.05 -26.50
C GLU A 440 17.40 -10.38 -25.61
N ALA A 441 18.50 -9.65 -25.76
CA ALA A 441 19.69 -9.84 -24.94
C ALA A 441 19.43 -9.64 -23.42
N ALA A 442 18.56 -8.69 -23.06
CA ALA A 442 18.17 -8.48 -21.66
C ALA A 442 17.33 -9.65 -21.13
N VAL A 443 16.41 -10.18 -21.96
CA VAL A 443 15.57 -11.34 -21.59
C VAL A 443 16.42 -12.59 -21.40
N ASP A 444 17.39 -12.83 -22.29
CA ASP A 444 18.30 -13.98 -22.22
C ASP A 444 19.20 -13.89 -20.98
N ALA A 445 19.82 -12.73 -20.73
CA ALA A 445 20.65 -12.53 -19.56
C ALA A 445 19.87 -12.69 -18.24
N ALA A 446 18.61 -12.28 -18.20
CA ALA A 446 17.75 -12.38 -17.01
C ALA A 446 17.38 -13.83 -16.65
N GLN A 447 17.70 -14.84 -17.47
CA GLN A 447 17.57 -16.25 -17.08
C GLN A 447 18.45 -16.63 -15.89
N ALA A 448 19.51 -15.86 -15.60
CA ALA A 448 20.36 -16.02 -14.44
C ALA A 448 19.66 -15.66 -13.10
N LEU A 449 18.53 -14.95 -13.16
CA LEU A 449 17.74 -14.58 -11.95
C LEU A 449 16.90 -15.78 -11.45
N PRO A 450 16.63 -15.86 -10.14
CA PRO A 450 15.79 -16.93 -9.56
C PRO A 450 14.44 -17.07 -10.24
N SER A 451 14.03 -18.30 -10.47
CA SER A 451 12.76 -18.66 -11.11
C SER A 451 11.70 -19.12 -10.09
N GLU A 452 10.43 -19.31 -10.51
CA GLU A 452 9.40 -19.84 -9.61
C GLU A 452 9.85 -21.15 -8.96
N GLY A 453 9.59 -21.31 -7.64
CA GLY A 453 10.01 -22.48 -6.87
C GLY A 453 11.45 -22.42 -6.35
N TRP A 454 12.19 -21.32 -6.56
CA TRP A 454 13.57 -21.15 -6.11
C TRP A 454 13.80 -21.53 -4.63
N LEU A 455 12.90 -21.12 -3.73
CA LEU A 455 13.04 -21.40 -2.30
C LEU A 455 12.99 -22.91 -1.99
N GLY A 456 12.14 -23.64 -2.71
CA GLY A 456 12.11 -25.12 -2.62
C GLY A 456 13.42 -25.73 -3.11
N ARG A 457 13.98 -25.25 -4.22
CA ARG A 457 15.28 -25.70 -4.72
C ARG A 457 16.43 -25.41 -3.77
N LEU A 458 16.41 -24.26 -3.08
CA LEU A 458 17.39 -23.97 -2.04
C LEU A 458 17.28 -24.97 -0.88
N ALA A 459 16.06 -25.31 -0.45
CA ALA A 459 15.83 -26.28 0.61
C ALA A 459 16.28 -27.70 0.21
N GLU A 460 16.15 -28.06 -1.06
CA GLU A 460 16.56 -29.35 -1.64
C GLU A 460 18.05 -29.38 -2.07
N ALA A 461 18.81 -28.30 -1.82
CA ALA A 461 20.20 -28.14 -2.24
C ALA A 461 20.42 -28.34 -3.76
N ALA A 462 19.46 -27.88 -4.57
CA ALA A 462 19.48 -27.96 -6.02
C ALA A 462 19.27 -26.57 -6.67
N PRO A 463 20.10 -25.54 -6.36
CA PRO A 463 19.96 -24.21 -6.92
C PRO A 463 20.18 -24.21 -8.43
N LEU A 464 19.48 -23.31 -9.14
CA LEU A 464 19.61 -23.11 -10.58
C LEU A 464 20.26 -21.75 -10.87
N GLY A 465 21.52 -21.79 -11.35
CA GLY A 465 22.25 -20.61 -11.77
C GLY A 465 22.78 -19.72 -10.64
N PRO A 466 23.55 -18.69 -11.01
CA PRO A 466 24.45 -18.00 -10.09
C PRO A 466 23.77 -17.25 -8.95
N LEU A 467 22.57 -16.73 -9.18
CA LEU A 467 21.87 -16.03 -8.11
C LEU A 467 21.23 -17.00 -7.08
N GLU A 468 20.72 -18.16 -7.51
CA GLU A 468 20.23 -19.16 -6.57
C GLU A 468 21.39 -19.85 -5.83
N GLU A 469 22.56 -20.04 -6.46
CA GLU A 469 23.79 -20.52 -5.82
C GLU A 469 24.25 -19.56 -4.70
N LEU A 470 24.26 -18.26 -4.97
CA LEU A 470 24.51 -17.24 -3.95
C LEU A 470 23.53 -17.36 -2.79
N LEU A 471 22.22 -17.38 -3.07
CA LEU A 471 21.19 -17.46 -2.04
C LEU A 471 21.28 -18.76 -1.23
N ALA A 472 21.67 -19.88 -1.86
CA ALA A 472 21.93 -21.15 -1.17
C ALA A 472 23.12 -21.06 -0.22
N ALA A 473 24.23 -20.41 -0.65
CA ALA A 473 25.39 -20.15 0.18
C ALA A 473 25.08 -19.21 1.36
N VAL A 474 24.31 -18.15 1.11
CA VAL A 474 23.78 -17.25 2.16
C VAL A 474 22.97 -18.05 3.19
N ARG A 475 22.00 -18.83 2.72
CA ARG A 475 21.14 -19.66 3.58
C ARG A 475 21.98 -20.61 4.45
N THR A 476 22.89 -21.34 3.83
CA THR A 476 23.76 -22.31 4.53
C THR A 476 24.62 -21.63 5.57
N THR A 477 25.24 -20.48 5.24
CA THR A 477 26.07 -19.72 6.17
C THR A 477 25.27 -19.19 7.35
N THR A 478 24.06 -18.65 7.09
CA THR A 478 23.18 -18.08 8.10
C THR A 478 22.74 -19.17 9.09
N PHE A 479 22.31 -20.35 8.61
CA PHE A 479 21.95 -21.47 9.49
C PHE A 479 23.14 -22.04 10.26
N ALA A 480 24.32 -22.10 9.65
CA ALA A 480 25.51 -22.61 10.31
C ALA A 480 25.99 -21.75 11.49
N ARG A 481 25.59 -20.48 11.50
CA ARG A 481 25.94 -19.50 12.55
C ARG A 481 24.79 -19.24 13.52
N ASP A 482 23.63 -19.85 13.34
CA ASP A 482 22.48 -19.68 14.23
C ASP A 482 22.69 -20.42 15.54
N GLU A 483 22.91 -19.65 16.62
CA GLU A 483 23.03 -20.18 17.98
C GLU A 483 21.66 -20.26 18.71
N SER A 484 20.59 -19.65 18.15
CA SER A 484 19.29 -19.52 18.81
C SER A 484 18.45 -20.80 18.79
N GLY A 485 18.82 -21.77 17.96
CA GLY A 485 18.10 -23.01 17.76
C GLY A 485 16.79 -22.84 16.98
N LEU A 486 16.24 -23.95 16.49
CA LEU A 486 15.05 -23.99 15.63
C LEU A 486 13.74 -23.47 16.30
N GLU A 487 13.75 -23.25 17.62
CA GLU A 487 12.55 -22.88 18.38
C GLU A 487 12.15 -21.39 18.24
N ALA A 488 13.03 -20.53 17.71
CA ALA A 488 12.78 -19.09 17.74
C ALA A 488 11.76 -18.57 16.74
N GLY A 489 11.24 -19.33 15.80
CA GLY A 489 10.11 -18.95 14.88
C GLY A 489 10.29 -17.68 14.04
N TYR A 490 11.31 -16.87 14.34
CA TYR A 490 11.66 -15.59 13.71
C TYR A 490 12.73 -15.76 12.64
N GLY A 491 12.97 -14.69 11.86
CA GLY A 491 14.11 -14.64 10.95
C GLY A 491 15.45 -14.86 11.64
N ILE A 492 16.42 -15.38 10.91
CA ILE A 492 17.79 -15.57 11.38
C ILE A 492 18.68 -14.58 10.66
N GLU A 493 19.51 -13.86 11.40
CA GLU A 493 20.45 -12.87 10.89
C GLU A 493 21.87 -13.23 11.32
N THR A 494 22.85 -12.95 10.46
CA THR A 494 24.26 -13.07 10.80
C THR A 494 25.09 -12.00 10.11
N GLU A 495 26.14 -11.54 10.79
CA GLU A 495 27.06 -10.54 10.26
C GLU A 495 27.87 -11.02 9.04
N CYS A 496 28.33 -10.07 8.23
CA CYS A 496 29.20 -10.34 7.08
C CYS A 496 30.70 -10.40 7.41
N ALA A 497 31.07 -10.64 8.67
CA ALA A 497 32.46 -10.83 9.07
C ALA A 497 32.92 -12.28 8.79
N GLN A 498 34.16 -12.44 8.33
CA GLN A 498 34.82 -13.74 8.13
C GLN A 498 33.94 -14.75 7.35
N LEU A 499 33.43 -14.34 6.19
CA LEU A 499 32.57 -15.17 5.34
C LEU A 499 33.33 -16.39 4.79
N PRO A 500 32.66 -17.56 4.60
CA PRO A 500 33.23 -18.70 3.91
C PRO A 500 33.67 -18.34 2.48
N GLY A 501 34.80 -18.90 2.04
CA GLY A 501 35.33 -18.65 0.68
C GLY A 501 34.32 -18.98 -0.42
N GLU A 502 33.56 -20.06 -0.26
CA GLU A 502 32.50 -20.47 -1.18
C GLU A 502 31.41 -19.39 -1.36
N LEU A 503 31.02 -18.72 -0.26
CA LEU A 503 30.05 -17.63 -0.33
C LEU A 503 30.64 -16.41 -1.07
N VAL A 504 31.90 -16.06 -0.83
CA VAL A 504 32.57 -14.93 -1.49
C VAL A 504 32.72 -15.22 -2.99
N GLU A 505 33.04 -16.45 -3.38
CA GLU A 505 33.13 -16.88 -4.79
C GLU A 505 31.74 -16.84 -5.46
N ALA A 506 30.71 -17.35 -4.81
CA ALA A 506 29.33 -17.29 -5.30
C ALA A 506 28.86 -15.83 -5.48
N ALA A 507 29.22 -14.94 -4.54
CA ALA A 507 28.93 -13.49 -4.66
C ALA A 507 29.62 -12.86 -5.89
N GLY A 508 30.88 -13.24 -6.16
CA GLY A 508 31.60 -12.78 -7.35
C GLY A 508 30.92 -13.25 -8.65
N THR A 509 30.51 -14.50 -8.72
CA THR A 509 29.81 -15.10 -9.87
C THR A 509 28.44 -14.44 -10.08
N ALA A 510 27.69 -14.22 -9.01
CA ALA A 510 26.41 -13.53 -9.05
C ALA A 510 26.55 -12.06 -9.49
N ALA A 511 27.59 -11.35 -9.04
CA ALA A 511 27.88 -9.99 -9.48
C ALA A 511 28.17 -9.92 -10.99
N GLN A 512 28.91 -10.88 -11.54
CA GLN A 512 29.14 -10.99 -12.98
C GLN A 512 27.84 -11.23 -13.77
N ALA A 513 26.96 -12.10 -13.25
CA ALA A 513 25.65 -12.34 -13.86
C ALA A 513 24.76 -11.08 -13.85
N LEU A 514 24.77 -10.32 -12.76
CA LEU A 514 24.06 -9.04 -12.66
C LEU A 514 24.61 -8.01 -13.66
N ALA A 515 25.93 -7.90 -13.83
CA ALA A 515 26.56 -7.04 -14.82
C ALA A 515 26.18 -7.45 -16.25
N ALA A 516 26.06 -8.76 -16.53
CA ALA A 516 25.59 -9.28 -17.81
C ALA A 516 24.12 -8.89 -18.09
N ILE A 517 23.27 -8.78 -17.06
CA ILE A 517 21.89 -8.28 -17.19
C ILE A 517 21.90 -6.76 -17.39
N ARG A 518 22.70 -6.02 -16.63
CA ARG A 518 22.73 -4.55 -16.68
C ARG A 518 23.22 -4.01 -18.02
N THR A 519 24.16 -4.68 -18.66
CA THR A 519 24.76 -4.24 -19.94
C THR A 519 23.72 -4.06 -21.06
N PRO A 520 22.89 -5.05 -21.43
CA PRO A 520 21.85 -4.86 -22.44
C PRO A 520 20.76 -3.86 -22.01
N LEU A 521 20.45 -3.74 -20.71
CA LEU A 521 19.50 -2.74 -20.20
C LEU A 521 20.03 -1.31 -20.41
N LEU A 522 21.32 -1.07 -20.21
CA LEU A 522 21.96 0.23 -20.50
C LEU A 522 21.92 0.55 -22.00
N LYS A 523 22.22 -0.43 -22.89
CA LYS A 523 22.11 -0.24 -24.33
C LYS A 523 20.68 0.09 -24.75
N LEU A 524 19.70 -0.61 -24.16
CA LEU A 524 18.28 -0.34 -24.38
C LEU A 524 17.89 1.08 -23.93
N ALA A 525 18.34 1.52 -22.75
CA ALA A 525 18.08 2.86 -22.26
C ALA A 525 18.57 3.95 -23.22
N GLY A 526 19.81 3.84 -23.70
CA GLY A 526 20.35 4.76 -24.69
C GLY A 526 19.61 4.72 -26.04
N ARG A 527 19.15 3.52 -26.46
CA ARG A 527 18.38 3.41 -27.71
C ARG A 527 16.98 4.03 -27.57
N LEU A 528 16.30 3.82 -26.45
CA LEU A 528 15.01 4.46 -26.19
C LEU A 528 15.11 5.98 -26.13
N GLU A 529 16.22 6.51 -25.63
CA GLU A 529 16.49 7.95 -25.64
C GLU A 529 16.64 8.49 -27.07
N ALA A 530 17.47 7.83 -27.90
CA ALA A 530 17.63 8.19 -29.30
C ALA A 530 16.30 8.14 -30.09
N ILE A 531 15.46 7.09 -29.88
CA ILE A 531 14.12 7.00 -30.49
C ILE A 531 13.23 8.18 -30.11
N MET A 532 13.28 8.62 -28.84
CA MET A 532 12.49 9.77 -28.38
C MET A 532 12.97 11.10 -28.99
N GLU A 533 14.27 11.25 -29.24
CA GLU A 533 14.88 12.41 -29.89
C GLU A 533 14.61 12.43 -31.38
N ASP A 534 14.83 11.31 -32.07
CA ASP A 534 14.65 11.14 -33.52
C ASP A 534 13.18 11.26 -33.94
N ALA A 535 12.23 10.95 -33.02
CA ALA A 535 10.78 10.98 -33.23
C ALA A 535 10.34 10.37 -34.57
N PRO A 536 10.64 9.08 -34.84
CA PRO A 536 10.33 8.45 -36.10
C PRO A 536 8.82 8.37 -36.38
N ASP A 537 8.41 8.25 -37.64
CA ASP A 537 7.01 8.32 -38.08
C ASP A 537 6.08 7.29 -37.40
N TRP A 538 6.61 6.14 -36.96
CA TRP A 538 5.84 5.11 -36.28
C TRP A 538 5.57 5.46 -34.80
N LEU A 539 6.25 6.48 -34.24
CA LEU A 539 6.14 6.86 -32.83
C LEU A 539 4.95 7.80 -32.62
N ASP A 540 3.78 7.23 -32.45
CA ASP A 540 2.57 7.99 -32.09
C ASP A 540 2.59 8.45 -30.61
N GLY A 541 1.60 9.23 -30.21
CA GLY A 541 1.49 9.75 -28.85
C GLY A 541 1.39 8.64 -27.79
N GLN A 542 0.75 7.51 -28.10
CA GLN A 542 0.65 6.38 -27.18
C GLN A 542 1.99 5.62 -27.11
N GLY A 543 2.67 5.42 -28.21
CA GLY A 543 4.01 4.84 -28.28
C GLY A 543 5.02 5.69 -27.50
N ARG A 544 4.96 7.03 -27.65
CA ARG A 544 5.79 7.96 -26.89
C ARG A 544 5.59 7.81 -25.38
N ALA A 545 4.37 7.83 -24.90
CA ALA A 545 4.05 7.64 -23.48
C ALA A 545 4.50 6.26 -22.95
N ARG A 546 4.42 5.23 -23.80
CA ARG A 546 4.90 3.86 -23.50
C ARG A 546 6.40 3.81 -23.33
N ILE A 547 7.17 4.39 -24.27
CA ILE A 547 8.62 4.46 -24.21
C ILE A 547 9.09 5.27 -23.02
N GLU A 548 8.48 6.43 -22.77
CA GLU A 548 8.81 7.29 -21.62
C GLU A 548 8.60 6.58 -20.28
N GLY A 549 7.48 5.90 -20.11
CA GLY A 549 7.21 5.07 -18.94
C GLY A 549 8.20 3.91 -18.78
N ALA A 550 8.61 3.28 -19.89
CA ALA A 550 9.60 2.22 -19.91
C ALA A 550 11.00 2.74 -19.54
N ARG A 551 11.45 3.87 -20.11
CA ARG A 551 12.73 4.53 -19.79
C ARG A 551 12.86 4.79 -18.29
N HIS A 552 11.84 5.39 -17.70
CA HIS A 552 11.85 5.71 -16.27
C HIS A 552 11.94 4.45 -15.39
N SER A 553 11.17 3.43 -15.74
CA SER A 553 11.19 2.15 -15.04
C SER A 553 12.53 1.40 -15.23
N LEU A 554 13.15 1.55 -16.39
CA LEU A 554 14.44 0.95 -16.74
C LEU A 554 15.60 1.59 -15.96
N ALA A 555 15.65 2.92 -15.90
CA ALA A 555 16.68 3.65 -15.17
C ALA A 555 16.78 3.18 -13.71
N TRP A 556 15.64 3.12 -13.03
CA TRP A 556 15.62 2.64 -11.63
C TRP A 556 16.15 1.20 -11.48
N ARG A 557 15.87 0.31 -12.43
CA ARG A 557 16.34 -1.08 -12.35
C ARG A 557 17.81 -1.21 -12.66
N ILE A 558 18.32 -0.39 -13.55
CA ILE A 558 19.77 -0.29 -13.79
C ILE A 558 20.48 0.15 -12.48
N ASP A 559 19.94 1.15 -11.79
CA ASP A 559 20.48 1.62 -10.50
C ASP A 559 20.38 0.54 -9.41
N LEU A 560 19.25 -0.20 -9.35
CA LEU A 560 19.09 -1.33 -8.44
C LEU A 560 20.13 -2.42 -8.67
N ILE A 561 20.33 -2.84 -9.91
CA ILE A 561 21.34 -3.85 -10.27
C ILE A 561 22.73 -3.35 -9.91
N ALA A 562 23.05 -2.09 -10.20
CA ALA A 562 24.34 -1.49 -9.85
C ALA A 562 24.56 -1.47 -8.31
N ALA A 563 23.51 -1.21 -7.53
CA ALA A 563 23.58 -1.28 -6.06
C ALA A 563 23.84 -2.71 -5.57
N TRP A 564 23.21 -3.71 -6.19
CA TRP A 564 23.46 -5.12 -5.90
C TRP A 564 24.88 -5.56 -6.28
N GLU A 565 25.37 -5.17 -7.45
CA GLU A 565 26.77 -5.41 -7.86
C GLU A 565 27.76 -4.81 -6.84
N ALA A 566 27.52 -3.56 -6.42
CA ALA A 566 28.34 -2.89 -5.43
C ALA A 566 28.29 -3.57 -4.05
N LEU A 567 27.12 -4.07 -3.63
CA LEU A 567 26.95 -4.83 -2.40
C LEU A 567 27.76 -6.13 -2.47
N LEU A 568 27.59 -6.94 -3.51
CA LEU A 568 28.26 -8.23 -3.66
C LEU A 568 29.78 -8.10 -3.80
N SER A 569 30.27 -7.08 -4.51
CA SER A 569 31.70 -6.86 -4.69
C SER A 569 32.45 -6.52 -3.38
N ARG A 570 31.74 -6.18 -2.33
CA ARG A 570 32.28 -5.85 -1.00
C ARG A 570 32.20 -6.99 0.01
N LEU A 571 31.43 -8.04 -0.30
CA LEU A 571 31.33 -9.20 0.58
C LEU A 571 32.71 -9.87 0.77
N GLY A 572 33.08 -10.07 2.03
CA GLY A 572 34.41 -10.57 2.41
C GLY A 572 35.52 -9.53 2.47
N GLY A 573 35.24 -8.26 2.11
CA GLY A 573 36.12 -7.12 2.23
C GLY A 573 36.00 -6.38 3.58
N PRO A 574 36.70 -5.25 3.74
CA PRO A 574 36.58 -4.43 4.94
C PRO A 574 35.18 -3.80 5.04
N ALA A 575 34.67 -3.67 6.27
CA ALA A 575 33.39 -3.03 6.55
C ALA A 575 33.38 -1.58 6.04
N ASP A 576 32.28 -1.16 5.44
CA ASP A 576 32.06 0.22 5.03
C ASP A 576 31.58 1.04 6.23
N PRO A 577 32.25 2.16 6.57
CA PRO A 577 31.90 2.94 7.77
C PRO A 577 30.54 3.65 7.67
N GLU A 578 29.89 3.70 6.51
CA GLU A 578 28.58 4.31 6.32
C GLU A 578 27.43 3.31 6.33
N PHE A 579 27.75 1.99 6.28
CA PHE A 579 26.73 0.95 6.12
C PHE A 579 26.91 -0.19 7.12
N VAL A 580 25.85 -0.92 7.35
CA VAL A 580 25.86 -2.24 7.96
C VAL A 580 25.36 -3.26 6.97
N ASP A 581 26.10 -4.36 6.82
CA ASP A 581 25.78 -5.48 5.95
C ASP A 581 25.53 -6.74 6.76
N TRP A 582 24.50 -7.50 6.42
CA TRP A 582 24.21 -8.78 7.04
C TRP A 582 23.55 -9.77 6.08
N LEU A 583 23.60 -11.05 6.44
CA LEU A 583 22.90 -12.14 5.79
C LEU A 583 21.64 -12.48 6.58
N GLN A 584 20.54 -12.78 5.90
CA GLN A 584 19.28 -13.07 6.56
C GLN A 584 18.50 -14.17 5.86
N VAL A 585 17.85 -15.01 6.67
CA VAL A 585 16.78 -15.92 6.27
C VAL A 585 15.50 -15.48 6.95
N ASP A 586 14.54 -14.98 6.18
CA ASP A 586 13.24 -14.57 6.69
C ASP A 586 12.34 -15.76 6.93
N ARG A 587 11.78 -15.85 8.14
CA ARG A 587 10.88 -16.93 8.56
C ARG A 587 9.63 -16.36 9.25
N ASN A 588 8.52 -17.06 9.09
CA ASN A 588 7.31 -16.84 9.86
C ASN A 588 6.77 -18.20 10.31
N ASP A 589 6.58 -18.38 11.61
CA ASP A 589 6.22 -19.68 12.22
C ASP A 589 7.12 -20.84 11.73
N ALA A 590 8.43 -20.63 11.77
CA ALA A 590 9.47 -21.56 11.28
C ALA A 590 9.44 -21.86 9.77
N ARG A 591 8.55 -21.24 9.00
CA ARG A 591 8.50 -21.36 7.54
C ARG A 591 9.31 -20.25 6.89
N GLU A 592 10.33 -20.65 6.11
CA GLU A 592 11.11 -19.72 5.31
C GLU A 592 10.27 -19.09 4.20
N PHE A 593 10.48 -17.81 3.91
CA PHE A 593 9.82 -17.13 2.80
C PHE A 593 10.76 -16.24 1.99
N ASP A 594 11.91 -15.83 2.55
CA ASP A 594 12.93 -15.11 1.77
C ASP A 594 14.34 -15.40 2.31
N VAL A 595 15.36 -15.19 1.50
CA VAL A 595 16.79 -15.31 1.82
C VAL A 595 17.52 -14.20 1.07
N GLY A 596 18.46 -13.53 1.74
CA GLY A 596 19.18 -12.46 1.07
C GLY A 596 20.36 -11.86 1.81
N VAL A 597 21.00 -10.91 1.12
CA VAL A 597 22.05 -10.03 1.63
C VAL A 597 21.46 -8.63 1.73
N TYR A 598 21.62 -8.03 2.89
CA TYR A 598 21.04 -6.74 3.23
C TYR A 598 22.13 -5.72 3.50
N ARG A 599 21.88 -4.48 3.11
CA ARG A 599 22.72 -3.31 3.40
C ARG A 599 21.85 -2.15 3.83
N HIS A 600 22.06 -1.64 5.03
CA HIS A 600 21.41 -0.44 5.51
C HIS A 600 22.43 0.67 5.79
N TRP A 601 21.96 1.89 5.68
CA TRP A 601 22.74 3.03 6.14
C TRP A 601 22.85 3.02 7.66
N LEU A 602 24.03 3.28 8.23
CA LEU A 602 24.15 3.56 9.66
C LEU A 602 23.40 4.84 10.05
N ASP A 603 23.35 5.79 9.13
CA ASP A 603 22.53 6.99 9.25
C ASP A 603 21.61 7.14 8.02
N PRO A 604 20.41 6.56 8.04
CA PRO A 604 19.45 6.65 6.93
C PRO A 604 18.90 8.07 6.74
N MET A 605 19.14 8.97 7.72
CA MET A 605 18.74 10.36 7.61
C MET A 605 19.61 11.14 6.62
N LYS A 606 20.82 10.67 6.31
CA LYS A 606 21.69 11.25 5.28
C LYS A 606 21.07 11.20 3.88
N PRO A 607 20.70 10.03 3.32
CA PRO A 607 19.97 9.97 2.06
C PRO A 607 18.59 10.61 2.15
N PHE A 608 17.87 10.51 3.27
CA PHE A 608 16.59 11.17 3.47
C PHE A 608 16.69 12.69 3.33
N ALA A 609 17.67 13.32 3.97
CA ALA A 609 17.91 14.76 3.86
C ALA A 609 18.17 15.16 2.40
N ARG A 610 19.06 14.45 1.71
CA ARG A 610 19.42 14.74 0.32
C ARG A 610 18.25 14.58 -0.67
N VAL A 611 17.43 13.53 -0.48
CA VAL A 611 16.40 13.15 -1.44
C VAL A 611 15.05 13.81 -1.14
N VAL A 612 14.71 13.99 0.14
CA VAL A 612 13.40 14.49 0.56
C VAL A 612 13.45 15.92 1.05
N LEU A 613 14.39 16.22 1.97
CA LEU A 613 14.40 17.53 2.62
C LEU A 613 14.99 18.64 1.73
N GLU A 614 16.15 18.44 1.13
CA GLU A 614 16.80 19.47 0.29
C GLU A 614 15.94 19.95 -0.88
N PRO A 615 15.22 19.07 -1.63
CA PRO A 615 14.34 19.51 -2.70
C PRO A 615 13.06 20.19 -2.20
N ALA A 616 12.62 19.87 -0.97
CA ALA A 616 11.41 20.45 -0.39
C ALA A 616 11.57 21.96 -0.11
N HIS A 617 10.44 22.65 0.04
CA HIS A 617 10.43 24.05 0.48
C HIS A 617 10.10 24.15 1.96
N GLY A 618 9.26 23.28 2.48
CA GLY A 618 8.93 23.22 3.89
C GLY A 618 8.52 21.82 4.32
N VAL A 619 9.05 21.37 5.45
CA VAL A 619 8.80 20.04 6.01
C VAL A 619 8.50 20.15 7.50
N MET A 620 7.41 19.56 7.91
CA MET A 620 7.02 19.44 9.31
C MET A 620 7.06 17.97 9.73
N LEU A 621 7.76 17.68 10.83
CA LEU A 621 7.66 16.39 11.51
C LEU A 621 6.89 16.62 12.81
N THR A 622 5.79 15.91 12.99
CA THR A 622 4.96 16.05 14.20
C THR A 622 4.54 14.70 14.77
N SER A 623 4.57 14.58 16.08
CA SER A 623 4.08 13.42 16.82
C SER A 623 3.69 13.82 18.25
N ALA A 624 2.95 12.96 18.93
CA ALA A 624 2.75 13.08 20.37
C ALA A 624 3.99 12.66 21.19
N THR A 625 4.86 11.84 20.58
CA THR A 625 6.05 11.23 21.18
C THR A 625 7.28 11.44 20.29
N LEU A 626 7.51 12.68 19.87
CA LEU A 626 8.62 13.00 18.97
C LEU A 626 9.97 13.03 19.72
N THR A 627 9.95 13.52 20.96
CA THR A 627 11.12 13.55 21.84
C THR A 627 10.99 12.48 22.92
N ASP A 628 12.12 11.89 23.31
CA ASP A 628 12.23 11.21 24.59
C ASP A 628 12.20 12.24 25.71
N ARG A 629 11.92 11.83 26.92
CA ARG A 629 11.87 12.70 28.09
C ARG A 629 12.86 12.21 29.13
N ASP A 630 13.77 13.07 29.49
CA ASP A 630 14.68 12.86 30.62
C ASP A 630 14.29 13.70 31.84
N GLU A 631 15.12 13.70 32.88
CA GLU A 631 14.90 14.48 34.10
C GLU A 631 14.91 16.00 33.87
N THR A 632 15.49 16.47 32.74
CA THR A 632 15.63 17.88 32.37
C THR A 632 14.54 18.37 31.42
N GLY A 633 13.76 17.45 30.83
CA GLY A 633 12.68 17.77 29.89
C GLY A 633 12.75 16.99 28.59
N PRO A 634 12.19 17.51 27.48
CA PRO A 634 12.21 16.86 26.16
C PRO A 634 13.62 16.84 25.56
N ASP A 635 14.08 15.67 25.12
CA ASP A 635 15.36 15.49 24.42
C ASP A 635 15.23 15.92 22.94
N TRP A 636 15.31 17.21 22.68
CA TRP A 636 15.31 17.76 21.32
C TRP A 636 16.55 17.37 20.51
N PRO A 637 17.79 17.36 21.05
CA PRO A 637 18.96 16.86 20.33
C PRO A 637 18.75 15.50 19.67
N HIS A 638 18.18 14.53 20.39
CA HIS A 638 17.90 13.21 19.86
C HIS A 638 16.83 13.22 18.74
N ALA A 639 15.73 13.95 18.95
CA ALA A 639 14.70 14.11 17.92
C ALA A 639 15.22 14.81 16.65
N ILE A 640 16.09 15.82 16.82
CA ILE A 640 16.74 16.51 15.69
C ILE A 640 17.65 15.53 14.94
N ALA A 641 18.45 14.72 15.64
CA ALA A 641 19.33 13.73 15.00
C ALA A 641 18.52 12.75 14.11
N LYS A 642 17.36 12.30 14.58
CA LYS A 642 16.47 11.37 13.83
C LYS A 642 15.60 12.04 12.77
N SER A 643 15.73 13.34 12.53
CA SER A 643 14.89 14.07 11.57
C SER A 643 15.55 14.33 10.21
N GLY A 644 16.86 14.07 10.08
CA GLY A 644 17.66 14.46 8.91
C GLY A 644 18.07 15.94 8.89
N ALA A 645 17.57 16.76 9.79
CA ALA A 645 17.92 18.18 9.85
C ALA A 645 19.42 18.46 10.07
N PRO A 646 20.22 17.64 10.81
CA PRO A 646 21.66 17.84 10.93
C PRO A 646 22.43 17.82 9.60
N HIS A 647 21.85 17.23 8.56
CA HIS A 647 22.45 17.20 7.20
C HIS A 647 22.08 18.41 6.34
N LEU A 648 21.33 19.37 6.88
CA LEU A 648 20.92 20.60 6.20
C LEU A 648 21.76 21.80 6.68
N GLU A 649 21.85 22.82 5.84
CA GLU A 649 22.53 24.07 6.21
C GLU A 649 21.75 24.88 7.27
N LEU A 650 20.41 24.77 7.27
CA LEU A 650 19.53 25.53 8.16
C LEU A 650 19.07 24.65 9.32
N ALA A 651 19.31 25.11 10.54
CA ALA A 651 18.80 24.42 11.72
C ALA A 651 17.27 24.38 11.76
N PRO A 652 16.66 23.29 12.21
CA PRO A 652 15.21 23.19 12.32
C PRO A 652 14.68 24.08 13.44
N LYS A 653 13.43 24.56 13.30
CA LYS A 653 12.68 25.08 14.43
C LYS A 653 12.07 23.94 15.24
N THR A 654 11.93 24.15 16.53
CA THR A 654 11.23 23.22 17.45
C THR A 654 10.03 23.90 18.06
N ALA A 655 8.96 23.14 18.28
CA ALA A 655 7.75 23.62 18.95
C ALA A 655 7.17 22.50 19.83
N GLN A 656 6.66 22.89 21.00
CA GLN A 656 6.00 21.98 21.92
C GLN A 656 4.62 22.51 22.26
N ALA A 657 3.66 21.60 22.29
CA ALA A 657 2.31 21.87 22.78
C ALA A 657 1.84 20.69 23.63
N ASP A 658 1.61 20.95 24.90
CA ASP A 658 1.26 19.90 25.87
C ASP A 658 -0.19 19.42 25.70
N SER A 659 -0.44 18.16 26.07
CA SER A 659 -1.78 17.59 26.07
C SER A 659 -2.71 18.37 27.02
N PRO A 660 -3.96 18.64 26.61
CA PRO A 660 -4.96 19.24 27.51
C PRO A 660 -5.48 18.27 28.58
N PHE A 661 -5.08 17.00 28.51
CA PHE A 661 -5.55 15.97 29.44
C PHE A 661 -4.60 15.84 30.63
N ASP A 662 -5.18 15.90 31.84
CA ASP A 662 -4.47 15.57 33.07
C ASP A 662 -4.46 14.04 33.28
N TYR A 663 -3.43 13.40 32.72
CA TYR A 663 -3.26 11.95 32.83
C TYR A 663 -3.01 11.50 34.28
N ALA A 664 -2.33 12.31 35.08
CA ALA A 664 -2.01 11.96 36.46
C ALA A 664 -3.26 11.74 37.30
N SER A 665 -4.34 12.51 37.07
CA SER A 665 -5.60 12.39 37.78
C SER A 665 -6.62 11.47 37.12
N ARG A 666 -6.44 11.12 35.80
CA ARG A 666 -7.44 10.42 35.00
C ARG A 666 -7.02 9.06 34.46
N ALA A 667 -5.76 8.68 34.64
CA ALA A 667 -5.22 7.41 34.19
C ALA A 667 -4.57 6.65 35.35
N GLU A 668 -4.78 5.35 35.38
CA GLU A 668 -4.13 4.42 36.30
C GLU A 668 -3.39 3.36 35.49
N VAL A 669 -2.12 3.11 35.85
CA VAL A 669 -1.32 2.05 35.22
C VAL A 669 -1.24 0.87 36.16
N LEU A 670 -1.84 -0.24 35.79
CA LEU A 670 -1.82 -1.49 36.54
C LEU A 670 -0.77 -2.44 35.95
N ILE A 671 0.26 -2.76 36.73
CA ILE A 671 1.28 -3.75 36.35
C ILE A 671 0.91 -5.10 36.95
N VAL A 672 0.49 -6.03 36.09
CA VAL A 672 0.11 -7.38 36.49
C VAL A 672 1.34 -8.28 36.49
N THR A 673 1.77 -8.74 37.69
CA THR A 673 2.98 -9.55 37.87
C THR A 673 2.70 -11.01 38.21
N ASP A 674 1.44 -11.36 38.47
CA ASP A 674 0.97 -12.67 38.96
C ASP A 674 0.46 -13.62 37.85
N ILE A 675 0.51 -13.17 36.58
CA ILE A 675 0.10 -13.96 35.41
C ILE A 675 1.30 -14.18 34.50
N ARG A 676 1.51 -15.43 34.06
CA ARG A 676 2.59 -15.76 33.12
C ARG A 676 2.31 -15.18 31.73
N LYS A 677 3.34 -14.63 31.08
CA LYS A 677 3.28 -14.19 29.69
C LYS A 677 2.90 -15.39 28.80
N GLY A 678 1.75 -15.31 28.13
CA GLY A 678 1.23 -16.40 27.29
C GLY A 678 0.02 -17.14 27.89
N ASP A 679 -0.32 -16.97 29.16
CA ASP A 679 -1.58 -17.47 29.71
C ASP A 679 -2.73 -16.54 29.34
N ILE A 680 -3.15 -16.63 28.08
CA ILE A 680 -4.20 -15.77 27.51
C ILE A 680 -5.54 -15.87 28.26
N PRO A 681 -6.03 -17.07 28.69
CA PRO A 681 -7.25 -17.17 29.47
C PRO A 681 -7.18 -16.43 30.82
N ALA A 682 -6.09 -16.58 31.57
CA ALA A 682 -5.90 -15.91 32.84
C ALA A 682 -5.78 -14.39 32.65
N LEU A 683 -5.06 -13.94 31.62
CA LEU A 683 -4.94 -12.52 31.27
C LEU A 683 -6.30 -11.91 30.90
N ALA A 684 -7.07 -12.58 30.05
CA ALA A 684 -8.42 -12.13 29.67
C ALA A 684 -9.36 -12.02 30.87
N ALA A 685 -9.34 -13.03 31.77
CA ALA A 685 -10.14 -13.01 32.99
C ALA A 685 -9.72 -11.86 33.93
N ARG A 686 -8.42 -11.54 34.00
CA ARG A 686 -7.91 -10.41 34.79
C ARG A 686 -8.34 -9.07 34.21
N ILE A 687 -8.18 -8.88 32.89
CA ILE A 687 -8.62 -7.67 32.18
C ILE A 687 -10.13 -7.46 32.38
N ALA A 688 -10.96 -8.49 32.21
CA ALA A 688 -12.41 -8.40 32.41
C ALA A 688 -12.77 -7.96 33.85
N ARG A 689 -12.03 -8.44 34.85
CA ARG A 689 -12.24 -8.06 36.27
C ARG A 689 -11.87 -6.60 36.52
N GLU A 690 -10.71 -6.17 36.04
CA GLU A 690 -10.24 -4.78 36.25
C GLU A 690 -11.14 -3.76 35.53
N LEU A 691 -11.58 -4.08 34.32
CA LEU A 691 -12.51 -3.25 33.56
C LEU A 691 -13.93 -3.36 34.01
N LYS A 692 -14.24 -4.20 35.05
CA LYS A 692 -15.60 -4.48 35.52
C LYS A 692 -16.55 -4.92 34.38
N LEU A 693 -16.00 -5.62 33.40
CA LEU A 693 -16.78 -6.17 32.29
C LEU A 693 -17.72 -7.27 32.82
N PRO A 694 -18.96 -7.36 32.32
CA PRO A 694 -19.87 -8.44 32.71
C PRO A 694 -19.28 -9.81 32.31
N SER A 695 -19.63 -10.83 33.12
CA SER A 695 -19.22 -12.21 32.83
C SER A 695 -19.69 -12.67 31.45
N PRO A 696 -18.97 -13.63 30.79
CA PRO A 696 -19.39 -14.16 29.48
C PRO A 696 -20.88 -14.61 29.56
N GLY A 697 -21.72 -14.01 28.70
CA GLY A 697 -23.17 -14.26 28.68
C GLY A 697 -24.05 -13.11 29.14
N GLN A 698 -23.49 -12.02 29.65
CA GLN A 698 -24.26 -10.78 29.87
C GLN A 698 -23.92 -9.74 28.77
N PRO A 699 -24.93 -9.01 28.25
CA PRO A 699 -24.69 -7.98 27.25
C PRO A 699 -23.91 -6.83 27.90
N GLY A 700 -22.65 -6.72 27.58
CA GLY A 700 -21.79 -5.61 27.94
C GLY A 700 -21.47 -4.75 26.71
N LEU A 701 -21.61 -3.46 26.87
CA LEU A 701 -21.12 -2.47 25.92
C LEU A 701 -19.59 -2.64 25.76
N ILE A 702 -19.16 -3.04 24.58
CA ILE A 702 -17.83 -2.78 24.03
C ILE A 702 -18.00 -1.96 22.77
#